data_223c43ba3e9563d95f483c2229e9831d
#
_entry.id   223c43ba3e9563d95f483c2229e9831d
#
_cell.length_a   1.000
_cell.length_b   1.000
_cell.length_c   1.000
_cell.angle_alpha   90.00
_cell.angle_beta   90.00
_cell.angle_gamma   90.00
#
_symmetry.space_group_name_H-M   'P 1'
#
loop_
_entity.id
_entity.type
_entity.pdbx_description
1 polymer ?
#
loop_
_entity_poly.entity_id
_entity_poly.type
_entity_poly.pdbx_seq_one_letter_code
_entity_poly.pdbx_strand_id
1 'polypeptide(L)'
;MSIVAALDKVLFFNASSKYSVLRMKTEDSSVPTEARSPYRYHDHLIRFTAVGIELPQTDTVKIEMDGEWKDGKYGLQLQVDHWQEIVPPTLEGVRNYLASGLLKGIGEKTADAIIEKFGINALEILEHQPDRLLEIRGITKERLAEIKDAYAETSRMRVLMTLLAPFKVTPTTAQKIYQHFGPACADIVRQSPFNLCQVPGFGFKRIDAIVQKSGGDLRDPKRVHGALFYALEDARTKDGHLYLEAEALLKAAMQLLNERIPLPQMRVPMSQVEQELSAMIRQDEVVSNHGNVYLPKQFLQESETAQKAVELFLAKPTVVDITQPLERVKNSLGLNLSKRQSEGVEMVFRHNLSIITGGPGTGKTTVLKTVIEVYRQLYPQQKIVLGAPTGKASRRMAEATGIDEAQTLHSILGLHGDSESKKDRERKPLEAGLLIVDETSMVDMWLIHQLFSRLRPGTKVLLVGDADQLESVGAGDVFHELIGSGVVPVTVLDEIFRQAQDSLIAHNARFINEGKTTLYYGEDFAFHKAESQEETAGIIRELYREQIAAKGIEQVEILSPFRSEGEASVNSLNEAIREEINPAAPETPEIVYAGKIFRLNDRVMQMRNNYDIKLYNRSGKQVGEGVFNGDIGTIRKISGTNVVIEFDGRYMDCPQVLLDDLELSYAITIHKSMGSEYDTVIIPLLAAHNVLLTRNLLYTAITRAKRRVLLVGEKRALYMAIHRSRKGKRNTMLGERIALYYKAVTRKALRNEEGEEWQRAS
;
A
#
# COMPACT_ATOMS: atom_id res chain seq x y z
N MET A 1 -19.49 -2.44 -31.56
CA MET A 1 -20.50 -1.70 -32.31
C MET A 1 -20.13 -0.23 -32.17
N SER A 2 -19.94 0.46 -33.31
CA SER A 2 -19.47 1.85 -33.30
C SER A 2 -20.67 2.80 -33.41
N ILE A 3 -20.74 3.83 -32.55
CA ILE A 3 -21.77 4.85 -32.51
C ILE A 3 -21.12 6.22 -32.42
N VAL A 4 -21.52 7.11 -33.33
CA VAL A 4 -21.09 8.52 -33.32
C VAL A 4 -22.12 9.37 -32.55
N ALA A 5 -21.69 10.02 -31.48
CA ALA A 5 -22.57 10.85 -30.68
C ALA A 5 -21.84 12.07 -30.08
N ALA A 6 -22.62 13.06 -29.66
CA ALA A 6 -22.13 14.20 -28.89
C ALA A 6 -22.63 14.14 -27.44
N LEU A 7 -21.98 14.81 -26.55
CA LEU A 7 -22.42 14.95 -25.17
C LEU A 7 -23.73 15.77 -25.13
N ASP A 8 -24.73 15.28 -24.41
CA ASP A 8 -25.93 16.02 -24.05
C ASP A 8 -25.84 16.53 -22.59
N LYS A 9 -25.45 15.66 -21.68
CA LYS A 9 -25.28 16.02 -20.27
C LYS A 9 -24.35 15.04 -19.54
N VAL A 10 -23.48 15.55 -18.67
CA VAL A 10 -22.75 14.73 -17.71
C VAL A 10 -23.72 14.33 -16.60
N LEU A 11 -23.97 13.03 -16.46
CA LEU A 11 -24.82 12.49 -15.40
C LEU A 11 -23.99 12.18 -14.16
N PHE A 12 -22.76 11.72 -14.37
CA PHE A 12 -21.81 11.42 -13.31
C PHE A 12 -20.38 11.46 -13.86
N PHE A 13 -19.46 11.97 -13.06
CA PHE A 13 -18.02 11.96 -13.35
C PHE A 13 -17.22 11.75 -12.09
N ASN A 14 -16.27 10.85 -12.15
CA ASN A 14 -15.30 10.61 -11.08
C ASN A 14 -13.92 11.12 -11.52
N ALA A 15 -13.43 12.17 -10.86
CA ALA A 15 -12.18 12.84 -11.26
C ALA A 15 -10.92 11.97 -11.03
N SER A 16 -10.93 11.01 -10.08
CA SER A 16 -9.77 10.16 -9.83
C SER A 16 -9.73 8.90 -10.70
N SER A 17 -10.87 8.26 -10.94
CA SER A 17 -10.97 7.13 -11.87
C SER A 17 -11.23 7.57 -13.30
N LYS A 18 -11.55 8.87 -13.50
CA LYS A 18 -12.00 9.45 -14.76
C LYS A 18 -13.19 8.71 -15.38
N TYR A 19 -13.91 7.93 -14.58
CA TYR A 19 -15.10 7.22 -15.00
C TYR A 19 -16.25 8.20 -15.16
N SER A 20 -16.92 8.11 -16.29
CA SER A 20 -18.03 8.99 -16.67
C SER A 20 -19.29 8.19 -16.94
N VAL A 21 -20.43 8.72 -16.52
CA VAL A 21 -21.76 8.33 -16.99
C VAL A 21 -22.32 9.56 -17.72
N LEU A 22 -22.39 9.45 -19.02
CA LEU A 22 -22.78 10.56 -19.90
C LEU A 22 -24.10 10.25 -20.57
N ARG A 23 -24.96 11.25 -20.68
CA ARG A 23 -26.06 11.20 -21.60
C ARG A 23 -25.57 11.74 -22.93
N MET A 24 -25.61 10.89 -23.95
CA MET A 24 -25.17 11.17 -25.31
C MET A 24 -26.36 11.43 -26.20
N LYS A 25 -26.18 12.24 -27.25
CA LYS A 25 -27.16 12.51 -28.29
C LYS A 25 -26.62 12.17 -29.67
N THR A 26 -27.43 11.50 -30.50
CA THR A 26 -27.01 11.02 -31.81
C THR A 26 -28.18 10.99 -32.80
N GLU A 27 -27.87 11.02 -34.09
CA GLU A 27 -28.81 10.72 -35.18
C GLU A 27 -28.77 9.22 -35.55
N ASP A 28 -27.87 8.46 -35.00
CA ASP A 28 -27.67 7.06 -35.33
C ASP A 28 -28.81 6.18 -34.81
N SER A 29 -29.55 5.62 -35.74
CA SER A 29 -30.71 4.76 -35.48
C SER A 29 -30.33 3.36 -34.96
N SER A 30 -29.06 3.00 -34.98
CA SER A 30 -28.55 1.72 -34.47
C SER A 30 -28.62 1.57 -32.95
N VAL A 31 -28.86 2.66 -32.21
CA VAL A 31 -29.11 2.64 -30.78
C VAL A 31 -30.33 1.79 -30.47
N PRO A 32 -30.25 0.74 -29.64
CA PRO A 32 -31.36 -0.11 -29.25
C PRO A 32 -32.53 0.69 -28.67
N THR A 33 -33.75 0.30 -28.99
CA THR A 33 -34.96 1.01 -28.55
C THR A 33 -35.04 1.07 -27.02
N GLU A 34 -34.62 -0.01 -26.35
CA GLU A 34 -34.60 -0.17 -24.89
C GLU A 34 -33.57 0.74 -24.21
N ALA A 35 -32.55 1.17 -24.94
CA ALA A 35 -31.51 2.06 -24.43
C ALA A 35 -31.86 3.55 -24.63
N ARG A 36 -32.90 3.87 -25.42
CA ARG A 36 -33.29 5.24 -25.73
C ARG A 36 -33.97 5.89 -24.55
N SER A 37 -33.66 7.15 -24.29
CA SER A 37 -34.35 7.96 -23.29
C SER A 37 -35.85 7.96 -23.51
N PRO A 38 -36.70 7.72 -22.50
CA PRO A 38 -38.15 7.75 -22.64
C PRO A 38 -38.69 9.19 -22.81
N TYR A 39 -37.91 10.20 -22.56
CA TYR A 39 -38.30 11.61 -22.66
C TYR A 39 -38.26 12.07 -24.11
N ARG A 40 -39.31 12.81 -24.56
CA ARG A 40 -39.32 13.44 -25.87
C ARG A 40 -38.60 14.79 -25.83
N TYR A 41 -37.69 14.99 -26.77
CA TYR A 41 -36.95 16.22 -26.96
C TYR A 41 -37.35 16.87 -28.28
N HIS A 42 -37.25 18.20 -28.38
CA HIS A 42 -37.68 18.96 -29.56
C HIS A 42 -36.73 18.82 -30.78
N ASP A 43 -35.52 18.30 -30.57
CA ASP A 43 -34.46 18.25 -31.58
C ASP A 43 -34.40 16.93 -32.38
N HIS A 44 -35.34 16.02 -32.18
CA HIS A 44 -35.44 14.72 -32.84
C HIS A 44 -34.21 13.78 -32.67
N LEU A 45 -33.22 14.16 -31.84
CA LEU A 45 -32.03 13.34 -31.58
C LEU A 45 -32.32 12.21 -30.58
N ILE A 46 -31.73 11.05 -30.85
CA ILE A 46 -31.79 9.89 -29.94
C ILE A 46 -30.84 10.16 -28.80
N ARG A 47 -31.31 10.00 -27.57
CA ARG A 47 -30.51 10.09 -26.37
C ARG A 47 -30.37 8.74 -25.69
N PHE A 48 -29.17 8.41 -25.27
CA PHE A 48 -28.86 7.18 -24.58
C PHE A 48 -27.75 7.43 -23.52
N THR A 49 -27.59 6.49 -22.64
CA THR A 49 -26.54 6.56 -21.61
C THR A 49 -25.30 5.81 -22.09
N ALA A 50 -24.16 6.49 -22.09
CA ALA A 50 -22.84 5.89 -22.31
C ALA A 50 -22.05 5.94 -20.99
N VAL A 51 -21.37 4.86 -20.67
CA VAL A 51 -20.53 4.74 -19.49
C VAL A 51 -19.14 4.31 -19.91
N GLY A 52 -18.15 4.96 -19.40
CA GLY A 52 -16.76 4.69 -19.77
C GLY A 52 -15.80 5.56 -18.98
N ILE A 53 -14.54 5.42 -19.30
CA ILE A 53 -13.47 6.12 -18.62
C ILE A 53 -12.85 7.12 -19.60
N GLU A 54 -12.51 8.32 -19.08
CA GLU A 54 -11.99 9.44 -19.89
C GLU A 54 -12.89 9.89 -21.04
N LEU A 55 -14.18 9.60 -20.99
CA LEU A 55 -15.10 10.14 -21.99
C LEU A 55 -15.09 11.68 -21.90
N PRO A 56 -14.99 12.39 -23.05
CA PRO A 56 -14.92 13.82 -23.03
C PRO A 56 -16.20 14.45 -22.47
N GLN A 57 -16.03 15.44 -21.60
CA GLN A 57 -17.13 16.12 -20.90
C GLN A 57 -17.50 17.44 -21.59
N THR A 58 -17.23 17.54 -22.88
CA THR A 58 -17.56 18.72 -23.68
C THR A 58 -18.57 18.35 -24.75
N ASP A 59 -19.53 19.21 -24.98
CA ASP A 59 -20.52 19.08 -26.04
C ASP A 59 -20.04 19.61 -27.40
N THR A 60 -18.82 20.15 -27.42
CA THR A 60 -18.21 20.77 -28.61
C THR A 60 -17.58 19.76 -29.57
N VAL A 61 -17.44 18.50 -29.16
CA VAL A 61 -16.81 17.45 -29.95
C VAL A 61 -17.74 16.26 -30.11
N LYS A 62 -17.84 15.70 -31.32
CA LYS A 62 -18.47 14.38 -31.55
C LYS A 62 -17.42 13.31 -31.32
N ILE A 63 -17.85 12.22 -30.69
CA ILE A 63 -17.00 11.05 -30.47
C ILE A 63 -17.62 9.82 -31.13
N GLU A 64 -16.77 9.01 -31.71
CA GLU A 64 -17.10 7.65 -32.14
C GLU A 64 -16.76 6.71 -30.98
N MET A 65 -17.72 5.95 -30.55
CA MET A 65 -17.61 5.05 -29.39
C MET A 65 -17.85 3.63 -29.80
N ASP A 66 -16.91 2.75 -29.50
CA ASP A 66 -17.06 1.30 -29.60
C ASP A 66 -17.31 0.69 -28.25
N GLY A 67 -18.29 -0.21 -28.13
CA GLY A 67 -18.64 -0.82 -26.85
C GLY A 67 -19.74 -1.87 -26.96
N GLU A 68 -20.12 -2.38 -25.80
CA GLU A 68 -21.18 -3.37 -25.63
C GLU A 68 -22.37 -2.75 -24.87
N TRP A 69 -23.60 -3.08 -25.29
CA TRP A 69 -24.79 -2.73 -24.54
C TRP A 69 -24.95 -3.64 -23.33
N LYS A 70 -25.04 -3.08 -22.14
CA LYS A 70 -25.20 -3.82 -20.88
C LYS A 70 -26.30 -3.21 -20.03
N ASP A 71 -27.04 -4.09 -19.35
CA ASP A 71 -28.00 -3.64 -18.35
C ASP A 71 -27.26 -3.02 -17.15
N GLY A 72 -27.62 -1.78 -16.86
CA GLY A 72 -27.10 -1.02 -15.73
C GLY A 72 -28.21 -0.59 -14.79
N LYS A 73 -27.84 0.07 -13.70
CA LYS A 73 -28.78 0.55 -12.68
C LYS A 73 -29.95 1.42 -13.21
N TYR A 74 -29.78 2.02 -14.38
CA TYR A 74 -30.74 2.95 -14.99
C TYR A 74 -31.21 2.50 -16.38
N GLY A 75 -31.20 1.21 -16.65
CA GLY A 75 -31.58 0.61 -17.94
C GLY A 75 -30.36 0.25 -18.80
N LEU A 76 -30.63 -0.11 -20.07
CA LEU A 76 -29.63 -0.51 -21.03
C LEU A 76 -28.72 0.68 -21.37
N GLN A 77 -27.40 0.52 -21.16
CA GLN A 77 -26.40 1.57 -21.38
C GLN A 77 -25.23 1.05 -22.22
N LEU A 78 -24.60 1.91 -23.00
CA LEU A 78 -23.41 1.57 -23.78
C LEU A 78 -22.19 1.58 -22.84
N GLN A 79 -21.62 0.41 -22.57
CA GLN A 79 -20.33 0.28 -21.93
C GLN A 79 -19.26 0.55 -22.97
N VAL A 80 -18.66 1.73 -22.96
CA VAL A 80 -17.66 2.15 -23.95
C VAL A 80 -16.33 1.50 -23.61
N ASP A 81 -15.84 0.69 -24.53
CA ASP A 81 -14.53 0.04 -24.44
C ASP A 81 -13.44 0.89 -25.12
N HIS A 82 -13.80 1.55 -26.23
CA HIS A 82 -12.93 2.44 -27.00
C HIS A 82 -13.71 3.63 -27.52
N TRP A 83 -13.06 4.78 -27.61
CA TRP A 83 -13.64 5.96 -28.24
C TRP A 83 -12.56 6.79 -28.93
N GLN A 84 -12.93 7.51 -29.96
CA GLN A 84 -12.09 8.48 -30.63
C GLN A 84 -12.86 9.75 -30.94
N GLU A 85 -12.17 10.86 -30.90
CA GLU A 85 -12.75 12.15 -31.30
C GLU A 85 -12.85 12.20 -32.80
N ILE A 86 -14.05 12.56 -33.27
CA ILE A 86 -14.23 12.92 -34.64
C ILE A 86 -14.12 14.46 -34.70
N VAL A 87 -12.97 14.93 -35.16
CA VAL A 87 -12.80 16.33 -35.51
C VAL A 87 -13.37 16.48 -36.91
N PRO A 88 -14.56 17.09 -37.07
CA PRO A 88 -15.06 17.35 -38.42
C PRO A 88 -14.02 18.17 -39.19
N PRO A 89 -13.75 17.88 -40.47
CA PRO A 89 -12.83 18.63 -41.28
C PRO A 89 -13.46 19.99 -41.68
N THR A 90 -13.90 20.72 -40.66
CA THR A 90 -14.52 22.04 -40.76
C THR A 90 -13.81 23.00 -39.81
N LEU A 91 -13.75 24.26 -40.14
CA LEU A 91 -13.16 25.30 -39.30
C LEU A 91 -13.73 25.31 -37.88
N GLU A 92 -15.03 25.13 -37.77
CA GLU A 92 -15.72 25.08 -36.47
C GLU A 92 -15.35 23.81 -35.67
N GLY A 93 -15.21 22.66 -36.32
CA GLY A 93 -14.80 21.40 -35.68
C GLY A 93 -13.39 21.49 -35.12
N VAL A 94 -12.45 22.02 -35.89
CA VAL A 94 -11.05 22.21 -35.45
C VAL A 94 -10.97 23.25 -34.32
N ARG A 95 -11.74 24.36 -34.43
CA ARG A 95 -11.83 25.38 -33.37
C ARG A 95 -12.32 24.78 -32.05
N ASN A 96 -13.43 24.05 -32.12
CA ASN A 96 -14.05 23.48 -30.94
C ASN A 96 -13.14 22.45 -30.28
N TYR A 97 -12.40 21.66 -31.04
CA TYR A 97 -11.37 20.75 -30.54
C TYR A 97 -10.24 21.49 -29.79
N LEU A 98 -9.68 22.53 -30.37
CA LEU A 98 -8.65 23.34 -29.74
C LEU A 98 -9.14 24.05 -28.46
N ALA A 99 -10.41 24.48 -28.43
CA ALA A 99 -11.02 25.16 -27.29
C ALA A 99 -11.61 24.22 -26.23
N SER A 100 -11.62 22.90 -26.46
CA SER A 100 -12.29 21.90 -25.63
C SER A 100 -11.73 21.76 -24.20
N GLY A 101 -10.57 22.35 -23.90
CA GLY A 101 -9.86 22.20 -22.63
C GLY A 101 -9.03 20.91 -22.52
N LEU A 102 -9.07 20.06 -23.54
CA LEU A 102 -8.26 18.83 -23.62
C LEU A 102 -6.76 19.14 -23.80
N LEU A 103 -6.46 20.28 -24.44
CA LEU A 103 -5.09 20.76 -24.64
C LEU A 103 -4.77 21.87 -23.64
N LYS A 104 -4.00 21.54 -22.62
CA LYS A 104 -3.50 22.52 -21.65
C LYS A 104 -2.73 23.63 -22.38
N GLY A 105 -2.98 24.88 -22.01
CA GLY A 105 -2.35 26.05 -22.64
C GLY A 105 -3.12 26.63 -23.82
N ILE A 106 -4.18 25.99 -24.34
CA ILE A 106 -5.07 26.53 -25.37
C ILE A 106 -6.45 26.78 -24.78
N GLY A 107 -6.81 28.02 -24.55
CA GLY A 107 -8.17 28.42 -24.19
C GLY A 107 -8.91 28.98 -25.41
N GLU A 108 -10.24 29.30 -25.29
CA GLU A 108 -11.07 29.77 -26.38
C GLU A 108 -10.44 30.90 -27.24
N LYS A 109 -9.95 31.96 -26.59
CA LYS A 109 -9.32 33.08 -27.30
C LYS A 109 -8.04 32.67 -28.07
N THR A 110 -7.31 31.68 -27.55
CA THR A 110 -6.10 31.19 -28.21
C THR A 110 -6.48 30.28 -29.37
N ALA A 111 -7.50 29.45 -29.21
CA ALA A 111 -8.08 28.64 -30.29
C ALA A 111 -8.61 29.51 -31.44
N ASP A 112 -9.33 30.58 -31.12
CA ASP A 112 -9.81 31.55 -32.13
C ASP A 112 -8.67 32.15 -32.94
N ALA A 113 -7.59 32.60 -32.27
CA ALA A 113 -6.42 33.17 -32.92
C ALA A 113 -5.66 32.15 -33.79
N ILE A 114 -5.61 30.87 -33.33
CA ILE A 114 -4.99 29.76 -34.09
C ILE A 114 -5.79 29.50 -35.37
N ILE A 115 -7.13 29.45 -35.28
CA ILE A 115 -8.01 29.21 -36.40
C ILE A 115 -8.02 30.37 -37.38
N GLU A 116 -8.01 31.62 -36.88
CA GLU A 116 -7.93 32.82 -37.73
C GLU A 116 -6.67 32.83 -38.60
N LYS A 117 -5.54 32.35 -38.03
CA LYS A 117 -4.23 32.33 -38.71
C LYS A 117 -4.03 31.14 -39.64
N PHE A 118 -4.39 29.94 -39.17
CA PHE A 118 -4.02 28.67 -39.80
C PHE A 118 -5.21 27.90 -40.42
N GLY A 119 -6.44 28.33 -40.12
CA GLY A 119 -7.64 27.72 -40.65
C GLY A 119 -7.77 26.25 -40.29
N ILE A 120 -8.20 25.43 -41.26
CA ILE A 120 -8.39 24.01 -41.13
C ILE A 120 -7.09 23.21 -40.91
N ASN A 121 -5.94 23.79 -41.30
CA ASN A 121 -4.62 23.16 -41.15
C ASN A 121 -4.03 23.38 -39.76
N ALA A 122 -4.77 23.98 -38.82
CA ALA A 122 -4.27 24.27 -37.47
C ALA A 122 -3.75 23.03 -36.71
N LEU A 123 -4.42 21.88 -36.87
CA LEU A 123 -3.96 20.63 -36.23
C LEU A 123 -2.70 20.08 -36.88
N GLU A 124 -2.58 20.13 -38.20
CA GLU A 124 -1.38 19.70 -38.92
C GLU A 124 -0.18 20.56 -38.56
N ILE A 125 -0.39 21.88 -38.40
CA ILE A 125 0.66 22.80 -37.94
C ILE A 125 1.07 22.50 -36.50
N LEU A 126 0.11 22.22 -35.63
CA LEU A 126 0.38 21.86 -34.23
C LEU A 126 1.18 20.57 -34.12
N GLU A 127 0.95 19.61 -35.03
CA GLU A 127 1.62 18.31 -35.06
C GLU A 127 3.01 18.37 -35.72
N HIS A 128 3.12 19.03 -36.87
CA HIS A 128 4.34 18.97 -37.68
C HIS A 128 5.19 20.26 -37.68
N GLN A 129 4.58 21.41 -37.40
CA GLN A 129 5.23 22.72 -37.44
C GLN A 129 4.83 23.61 -36.26
N PRO A 130 4.89 23.11 -34.98
CA PRO A 130 4.33 23.83 -33.84
C PRO A 130 5.03 25.18 -33.56
N ASP A 131 6.28 25.39 -34.03
CA ASP A 131 6.97 26.67 -33.88
C ASP A 131 6.28 27.82 -34.59
N ARG A 132 5.44 27.56 -35.59
CA ARG A 132 4.63 28.56 -36.24
C ARG A 132 3.54 29.17 -35.34
N LEU A 133 3.19 28.52 -34.23
CA LEU A 133 2.30 29.11 -33.23
C LEU A 133 2.88 30.38 -32.60
N LEU A 134 4.20 30.58 -32.62
CA LEU A 134 4.83 31.84 -32.19
C LEU A 134 4.46 33.05 -33.07
N GLU A 135 3.92 32.80 -34.26
CA GLU A 135 3.38 33.87 -35.12
C GLU A 135 2.08 34.48 -34.56
N ILE A 136 1.48 33.86 -33.53
CA ILE A 136 0.26 34.29 -32.90
C ILE A 136 0.54 35.17 -31.70
N ARG A 137 -0.07 36.35 -31.67
CA ARG A 137 0.11 37.31 -30.57
C ARG A 137 -0.41 36.70 -29.25
N GLY A 138 0.49 36.61 -28.26
CA GLY A 138 0.17 36.07 -26.92
C GLY A 138 0.60 34.63 -26.70
N ILE A 139 1.21 33.96 -27.68
CA ILE A 139 1.93 32.67 -27.49
C ILE A 139 3.41 32.99 -27.34
N THR A 140 3.93 32.85 -26.11
CA THR A 140 5.37 32.97 -25.81
C THR A 140 6.07 31.63 -26.03
N LYS A 141 7.41 31.64 -26.03
CA LYS A 141 8.20 30.39 -26.14
C LYS A 141 7.89 29.41 -25.00
N GLU A 142 7.68 29.90 -23.79
CA GLU A 142 7.32 29.10 -22.61
C GLU A 142 5.95 28.46 -22.82
N ARG A 143 4.97 29.25 -23.26
CA ARG A 143 3.61 28.75 -23.53
C ARG A 143 3.57 27.77 -24.71
N LEU A 144 4.39 28.00 -25.73
CA LEU A 144 4.55 27.04 -26.83
C LEU A 144 5.11 25.70 -26.32
N ALA A 145 6.10 25.72 -25.42
CA ALA A 145 6.64 24.49 -24.81
C ALA A 145 5.55 23.73 -24.05
N GLU A 146 4.74 24.42 -23.23
CA GLU A 146 3.61 23.80 -22.52
C GLU A 146 2.57 23.19 -23.47
N ILE A 147 2.24 23.87 -24.57
CA ILE A 147 1.31 23.37 -25.58
C ILE A 147 1.87 22.14 -26.30
N LYS A 148 3.16 22.16 -26.68
CA LYS A 148 3.84 21.02 -27.30
C LYS A 148 3.86 19.82 -26.39
N ASP A 149 4.21 19.99 -25.13
CA ASP A 149 4.27 18.91 -24.13
C ASP A 149 2.88 18.31 -23.90
N ALA A 150 1.86 19.15 -23.73
CA ALA A 150 0.48 18.72 -23.52
C ALA A 150 -0.08 17.94 -24.73
N TYR A 151 0.18 18.42 -25.96
CA TYR A 151 -0.24 17.74 -27.18
C TYR A 151 0.46 16.40 -27.36
N ALA A 152 1.78 16.38 -27.16
CA ALA A 152 2.58 15.15 -27.25
C ALA A 152 2.17 14.13 -26.19
N GLU A 153 1.86 14.54 -24.96
CA GLU A 153 1.39 13.66 -23.89
C GLU A 153 0.00 13.06 -24.23
N THR A 154 -0.94 13.91 -24.66
CA THR A 154 -2.29 13.48 -25.07
C THR A 154 -2.24 12.49 -26.24
N SER A 155 -1.43 12.77 -27.26
CA SER A 155 -1.25 11.90 -28.44
C SER A 155 -0.64 10.54 -28.05
N ARG A 156 0.40 10.52 -27.21
CA ARG A 156 1.03 9.27 -26.72
C ARG A 156 0.08 8.44 -25.87
N MET A 157 -0.70 9.08 -25.00
CA MET A 157 -1.69 8.38 -24.18
C MET A 157 -2.78 7.74 -25.05
N ARG A 158 -3.23 8.41 -26.10
CA ARG A 158 -4.20 7.88 -27.06
C ARG A 158 -3.65 6.62 -27.77
N VAL A 159 -2.41 6.67 -28.28
CA VAL A 159 -1.76 5.51 -28.90
C VAL A 159 -1.64 4.36 -27.91
N LEU A 160 -1.23 4.65 -26.66
CA LEU A 160 -1.10 3.65 -25.62
C LEU A 160 -2.47 3.01 -25.29
N MET A 161 -3.53 3.81 -25.12
CA MET A 161 -4.87 3.30 -24.83
C MET A 161 -5.41 2.40 -25.97
N THR A 162 -5.16 2.76 -27.23
CA THR A 162 -5.51 1.93 -28.37
C THR A 162 -4.82 0.57 -28.33
N LEU A 163 -3.51 0.55 -28.00
CA LEU A 163 -2.75 -0.69 -27.85
C LEU A 163 -3.21 -1.52 -26.64
N LEU A 164 -3.68 -0.88 -25.60
CA LEU A 164 -4.12 -1.52 -24.36
C LEU A 164 -5.60 -1.94 -24.37
N ALA A 165 -6.37 -1.54 -25.39
CA ALA A 165 -7.79 -1.88 -25.51
C ALA A 165 -8.11 -3.37 -25.37
N PRO A 166 -7.35 -4.31 -26.01
CA PRO A 166 -7.57 -5.74 -25.85
C PRO A 166 -7.42 -6.23 -24.41
N PHE A 167 -6.62 -5.52 -23.60
CA PHE A 167 -6.33 -5.86 -22.21
C PHE A 167 -7.35 -5.27 -21.22
N LYS A 168 -8.37 -4.55 -21.70
CA LYS A 168 -9.40 -3.88 -20.89
C LYS A 168 -8.78 -3.08 -19.74
N VAL A 169 -7.80 -2.26 -20.08
CA VAL A 169 -7.02 -1.48 -19.13
C VAL A 169 -7.74 -0.18 -18.84
N THR A 170 -7.83 0.19 -17.56
CA THR A 170 -8.36 1.49 -17.15
C THR A 170 -7.33 2.60 -17.42
N PRO A 171 -7.74 3.85 -17.66
CA PRO A 171 -6.81 4.97 -17.86
C PRO A 171 -5.87 5.19 -16.69
N THR A 172 -6.32 5.00 -15.46
CA THR A 172 -5.44 5.04 -14.28
C THR A 172 -4.31 4.02 -14.39
N THR A 173 -4.62 2.85 -14.94
CA THR A 173 -3.62 1.80 -15.18
C THR A 173 -2.75 2.14 -16.38
N ALA A 174 -3.29 2.72 -17.45
CA ALA A 174 -2.51 3.21 -18.59
C ALA A 174 -1.54 4.32 -18.16
N GLN A 175 -1.97 5.21 -17.26
CA GLN A 175 -1.11 6.23 -16.68
C GLN A 175 0.04 5.63 -15.85
N LYS A 176 -0.20 4.54 -15.09
CA LYS A 176 0.86 3.80 -14.39
C LYS A 176 1.87 3.18 -15.38
N ILE A 177 1.39 2.63 -16.50
CA ILE A 177 2.24 2.09 -17.57
C ILE A 177 3.12 3.21 -18.15
N TYR A 178 2.51 4.36 -18.44
CA TYR A 178 3.24 5.53 -18.93
C TYR A 178 4.27 6.04 -17.92
N GLN A 179 3.92 6.09 -16.64
CA GLN A 179 4.84 6.46 -15.56
C GLN A 179 6.02 5.48 -15.43
N HIS A 180 5.77 4.19 -15.64
CA HIS A 180 6.78 3.14 -15.52
C HIS A 180 7.76 3.13 -16.71
N PHE A 181 7.25 3.15 -17.94
CA PHE A 181 8.05 3.04 -19.15
C PHE A 181 8.39 4.38 -19.83
N GLY A 182 7.77 5.47 -19.41
CA GLY A 182 7.94 6.78 -19.99
C GLY A 182 7.39 6.92 -21.43
N PRO A 183 7.95 7.85 -22.22
CA PRO A 183 7.47 8.14 -23.57
C PRO A 183 7.52 6.97 -24.56
N ALA A 184 8.39 6.00 -24.33
CA ALA A 184 8.56 4.81 -25.18
C ALA A 184 7.56 3.67 -24.87
N CYS A 185 6.62 3.87 -23.93
CA CYS A 185 5.72 2.83 -23.44
C CYS A 185 4.94 2.11 -24.56
N ALA A 186 4.48 2.83 -25.58
CA ALA A 186 3.76 2.25 -26.69
C ALA A 186 4.61 1.27 -27.52
N ASP A 187 5.87 1.61 -27.77
CA ASP A 187 6.79 0.75 -28.54
C ASP A 187 7.22 -0.45 -27.71
N ILE A 188 7.45 -0.28 -26.42
CA ILE A 188 7.76 -1.37 -25.49
C ILE A 188 6.62 -2.40 -25.45
N VAL A 189 5.37 -1.95 -25.35
CA VAL A 189 4.19 -2.82 -25.35
C VAL A 189 3.99 -3.50 -26.73
N ARG A 190 4.25 -2.79 -27.84
CA ARG A 190 4.20 -3.39 -29.19
C ARG A 190 5.26 -4.49 -29.38
N GLN A 191 6.47 -4.27 -28.85
CA GLN A 191 7.53 -5.26 -28.94
C GLN A 191 7.18 -6.54 -28.19
N SER A 192 6.60 -6.42 -26.99
CA SER A 192 6.09 -7.53 -26.22
C SER A 192 5.01 -7.09 -25.22
N PRO A 193 3.77 -7.58 -25.33
CA PRO A 193 2.75 -7.35 -24.30
C PRO A 193 3.15 -7.84 -22.91
N PHE A 194 4.06 -8.83 -22.84
CA PHE A 194 4.54 -9.39 -21.57
C PHE A 194 5.41 -8.41 -20.77
N ASN A 195 5.92 -7.33 -21.38
CA ASN A 195 6.57 -6.24 -20.65
C ASN A 195 5.62 -5.60 -19.61
N LEU A 196 4.32 -5.66 -19.85
CA LEU A 196 3.31 -5.20 -18.88
C LEU A 196 3.37 -5.96 -17.54
N CYS A 197 3.93 -7.16 -17.49
CA CYS A 197 4.16 -7.89 -16.23
C CYS A 197 5.07 -7.14 -15.26
N GLN A 198 5.85 -6.17 -15.73
CA GLN A 198 6.70 -5.32 -14.90
C GLN A 198 5.91 -4.22 -14.18
N VAL A 199 4.67 -3.96 -14.61
CA VAL A 199 3.82 -2.92 -14.02
C VAL A 199 2.92 -3.53 -12.94
N PRO A 200 2.93 -3.01 -11.70
CA PRO A 200 2.09 -3.52 -10.62
C PRO A 200 0.60 -3.55 -11.01
N GLY A 201 -0.04 -4.71 -10.81
CA GLY A 201 -1.44 -4.95 -11.17
C GLY A 201 -1.66 -5.61 -12.52
N PHE A 202 -0.60 -5.85 -13.33
CA PHE A 202 -0.68 -6.66 -14.53
C PHE A 202 -0.18 -8.09 -14.27
N GLY A 203 -1.10 -9.01 -14.03
CA GLY A 203 -0.75 -10.41 -13.86
C GLY A 203 -0.50 -11.11 -15.19
N PHE A 204 0.54 -11.94 -15.25
CA PHE A 204 0.90 -12.77 -16.41
C PHE A 204 -0.30 -13.53 -16.98
N LYS A 205 -1.10 -14.17 -16.13
CA LYS A 205 -2.27 -14.98 -16.54
C LYS A 205 -3.27 -14.20 -17.40
N ARG A 206 -3.45 -12.90 -17.15
CA ARG A 206 -4.36 -12.04 -17.91
C ARG A 206 -3.79 -11.71 -19.28
N ILE A 207 -2.53 -11.32 -19.33
CA ILE A 207 -1.82 -10.98 -20.58
C ILE A 207 -1.73 -12.22 -21.45
N ASP A 208 -1.31 -13.34 -20.88
CA ASP A 208 -1.15 -14.62 -21.55
C ASP A 208 -2.47 -15.12 -22.18
N ALA A 209 -3.58 -15.01 -21.44
CA ALA A 209 -4.89 -15.38 -21.96
C ALA A 209 -5.31 -14.56 -23.19
N ILE A 210 -4.93 -13.28 -23.27
CA ILE A 210 -5.23 -12.41 -24.41
C ILE A 210 -4.35 -12.78 -25.60
N VAL A 211 -3.03 -12.95 -25.36
CA VAL A 211 -2.08 -13.32 -26.40
C VAL A 211 -2.43 -14.68 -27.01
N GLN A 212 -2.82 -15.67 -26.19
CA GLN A 212 -3.29 -16.97 -26.66
C GLN A 212 -4.55 -16.85 -27.55
N LYS A 213 -5.54 -16.02 -27.15
CA LYS A 213 -6.74 -15.79 -27.96
C LYS A 213 -6.44 -15.14 -29.30
N SER A 214 -5.39 -14.34 -29.38
CA SER A 214 -4.94 -13.68 -30.60
C SER A 214 -4.04 -14.57 -31.47
N GLY A 215 -3.88 -15.87 -31.16
CA GLY A 215 -3.08 -16.81 -31.92
C GLY A 215 -1.56 -16.63 -31.75
N GLY A 216 -1.12 -16.03 -30.63
CA GLY A 216 0.31 -15.82 -30.32
C GLY A 216 1.05 -17.14 -30.12
N ASP A 217 2.35 -17.16 -30.45
CA ASP A 217 3.22 -18.33 -30.26
C ASP A 217 3.39 -18.63 -28.76
N LEU A 218 2.98 -19.83 -28.36
CA LEU A 218 3.08 -20.33 -27.00
C LEU A 218 4.53 -20.54 -26.53
N ARG A 219 5.47 -20.63 -27.45
CA ARG A 219 6.91 -20.83 -27.22
C ARG A 219 7.71 -19.54 -27.43
N ASP A 220 7.07 -18.42 -27.63
CA ASP A 220 7.76 -17.13 -27.76
C ASP A 220 8.69 -16.91 -26.54
N PRO A 221 9.99 -16.67 -26.74
CA PRO A 221 10.93 -16.33 -25.64
C PRO A 221 10.44 -15.18 -24.76
N LYS A 222 9.78 -14.18 -25.33
CA LYS A 222 9.21 -13.03 -24.59
C LYS A 222 8.10 -13.46 -23.63
N ARG A 223 7.32 -14.50 -23.98
CA ARG A 223 6.33 -15.10 -23.10
C ARG A 223 7.02 -15.81 -21.92
N VAL A 224 8.08 -16.55 -22.19
CA VAL A 224 8.88 -17.24 -21.15
C VAL A 224 9.53 -16.23 -20.22
N HIS A 225 10.13 -15.17 -20.78
CA HIS A 225 10.68 -14.04 -20.04
C HIS A 225 9.65 -13.41 -19.08
N GLY A 226 8.46 -13.09 -19.61
CA GLY A 226 7.37 -12.52 -18.81
C GLY A 226 6.91 -13.44 -17.67
N ALA A 227 6.92 -14.75 -17.88
CA ALA A 227 6.57 -15.74 -16.86
C ALA A 227 7.61 -15.82 -15.74
N LEU A 228 8.90 -15.79 -16.05
CA LEU A 228 10.00 -15.77 -15.07
C LEU A 228 9.97 -14.49 -14.24
N PHE A 229 9.85 -13.34 -14.90
CA PHE A 229 9.75 -12.05 -14.20
C PHE A 229 8.53 -12.00 -13.27
N TYR A 230 7.37 -12.42 -13.79
CA TYR A 230 6.14 -12.42 -13.01
C TYR A 230 6.21 -13.39 -11.82
N ALA A 231 6.86 -14.55 -11.96
CA ALA A 231 7.02 -15.48 -10.85
C ALA A 231 7.82 -14.88 -9.69
N LEU A 232 8.88 -14.10 -9.98
CA LEU A 232 9.65 -13.36 -8.97
C LEU A 232 8.81 -12.27 -8.32
N GLU A 233 8.06 -11.50 -9.11
CA GLU A 233 7.24 -10.39 -8.61
C GLU A 233 6.02 -10.90 -7.81
N ASP A 234 5.42 -12.01 -8.22
CA ASP A 234 4.31 -12.67 -7.51
C ASP A 234 4.76 -13.20 -6.16
N ALA A 235 5.93 -13.87 -6.10
CA ALA A 235 6.53 -14.33 -4.87
C ALA A 235 6.90 -13.17 -3.92
N ARG A 236 7.35 -12.05 -4.47
CA ARG A 236 7.63 -10.82 -3.71
C ARG A 236 6.36 -10.22 -3.11
N THR A 237 5.31 -10.11 -3.89
CA THR A 237 4.08 -9.40 -3.49
C THR A 237 3.14 -10.23 -2.63
N LYS A 238 3.05 -11.55 -2.88
CA LYS A 238 2.15 -12.45 -2.14
C LYS A 238 2.79 -13.08 -0.91
N ASP A 239 4.04 -13.54 -1.07
CA ASP A 239 4.73 -14.31 -0.04
C ASP A 239 5.83 -13.52 0.70
N GLY A 240 6.14 -12.31 0.20
CA GLY A 240 7.14 -11.43 0.80
C GLY A 240 8.58 -11.90 0.57
N HIS A 241 8.83 -12.75 -0.44
CA HIS A 241 10.17 -13.21 -0.79
C HIS A 241 10.97 -12.11 -1.49
N LEU A 242 12.26 -12.00 -1.22
CA LEU A 242 13.17 -11.13 -1.97
C LEU A 242 13.80 -11.84 -3.16
N TYR A 243 13.89 -13.17 -3.10
CA TYR A 243 14.40 -14.05 -4.15
C TYR A 243 13.62 -15.36 -4.21
N LEU A 244 13.79 -16.06 -5.30
CA LEU A 244 13.47 -17.48 -5.40
C LEU A 244 14.75 -18.28 -5.69
N GLU A 245 14.84 -19.46 -5.13
CA GLU A 245 15.85 -20.44 -5.59
C GLU A 245 15.61 -20.77 -7.07
N ALA A 246 16.68 -20.93 -7.83
CA ALA A 246 16.57 -21.13 -9.28
C ALA A 246 15.59 -22.27 -9.65
N GLU A 247 15.65 -23.39 -8.94
CA GLU A 247 14.75 -24.53 -9.16
C GLU A 247 13.29 -24.19 -8.88
N ALA A 248 13.01 -23.44 -7.80
CA ALA A 248 11.67 -22.99 -7.44
C ALA A 248 11.12 -21.99 -8.48
N LEU A 249 11.97 -21.06 -8.95
CA LEU A 249 11.62 -20.12 -10.02
C LEU A 249 11.26 -20.84 -11.33
N LEU A 250 12.09 -21.79 -11.73
CA LEU A 250 11.83 -22.58 -12.95
C LEU A 250 10.53 -23.35 -12.84
N LYS A 251 10.25 -24.00 -11.71
CA LYS A 251 8.98 -24.70 -11.46
C LYS A 251 7.78 -23.76 -11.51
N ALA A 252 7.87 -22.59 -10.87
CA ALA A 252 6.80 -21.60 -10.87
C ALA A 252 6.52 -21.06 -12.29
N ALA A 253 7.56 -20.74 -13.05
CA ALA A 253 7.44 -20.29 -14.44
C ALA A 253 6.83 -21.41 -15.35
N MET A 254 7.28 -22.65 -15.19
CA MET A 254 6.73 -23.80 -15.90
C MET A 254 5.24 -24.00 -15.63
N GLN A 255 4.82 -23.82 -14.37
CA GLN A 255 3.42 -23.93 -14.01
C GLN A 255 2.61 -22.80 -14.70
N LEU A 256 3.06 -21.56 -14.65
CA LEU A 256 2.41 -20.43 -15.30
C LEU A 256 2.27 -20.65 -16.83
N LEU A 257 3.33 -21.12 -17.47
CA LEU A 257 3.39 -21.30 -18.91
C LEU A 257 2.52 -22.47 -19.41
N ASN A 258 2.38 -23.54 -18.62
CA ASN A 258 1.80 -24.80 -19.07
C ASN A 258 0.46 -25.20 -18.41
N GLU A 259 0.03 -24.48 -17.34
CA GLU A 259 -1.19 -24.81 -16.55
C GLU A 259 -2.44 -24.94 -17.44
N ARG A 260 -2.57 -24.09 -18.48
CA ARG A 260 -3.74 -24.05 -19.37
C ARG A 260 -3.50 -24.67 -20.74
N ILE A 261 -2.36 -25.34 -20.97
CA ILE A 261 -2.00 -25.96 -22.26
C ILE A 261 -2.30 -27.44 -22.17
N PRO A 262 -3.41 -27.92 -22.80
CA PRO A 262 -3.82 -29.31 -22.71
C PRO A 262 -2.90 -30.25 -23.54
N LEU A 263 -2.40 -29.78 -24.69
CA LEU A 263 -1.60 -30.61 -25.61
C LEU A 263 -0.12 -30.59 -25.20
N PRO A 264 0.48 -31.74 -24.83
CA PRO A 264 1.87 -31.81 -24.39
C PRO A 264 2.88 -31.23 -25.39
N GLN A 265 2.66 -31.43 -26.70
CA GLN A 265 3.54 -30.95 -27.77
C GLN A 265 3.56 -29.41 -27.90
N MET A 266 2.55 -28.73 -27.37
CA MET A 266 2.46 -27.26 -27.38
C MET A 266 3.04 -26.64 -26.10
N ARG A 267 3.39 -27.44 -25.10
CA ARG A 267 3.97 -26.96 -23.84
C ARG A 267 5.40 -26.47 -24.05
N VAL A 268 5.75 -25.46 -23.26
CA VAL A 268 7.13 -24.95 -23.18
C VAL A 268 7.97 -25.99 -22.44
N PRO A 269 9.11 -26.47 -23.01
CA PRO A 269 10.00 -27.39 -22.31
C PRO A 269 10.86 -26.69 -21.27
N MET A 270 11.29 -27.38 -20.23
CA MET A 270 12.14 -26.86 -19.16
C MET A 270 13.42 -26.23 -19.70
N SER A 271 14.06 -26.89 -20.69
CA SER A 271 15.29 -26.39 -21.32
C SER A 271 15.16 -24.97 -21.89
N GLN A 272 14.00 -24.64 -22.44
CA GLN A 272 13.76 -23.29 -22.96
C GLN A 272 13.65 -22.25 -21.82
N VAL A 273 13.02 -22.62 -20.69
CA VAL A 273 12.92 -21.74 -19.52
C VAL A 273 14.30 -21.53 -18.88
N GLU A 274 15.13 -22.58 -18.81
CA GLU A 274 16.53 -22.50 -18.34
C GLU A 274 17.39 -21.61 -19.25
N GLN A 275 17.23 -21.72 -20.55
CA GLN A 275 17.95 -20.89 -21.54
C GLN A 275 17.58 -19.41 -21.37
N GLU A 276 16.29 -19.12 -21.21
CA GLU A 276 15.80 -17.75 -21.02
C GLU A 276 16.29 -17.17 -19.68
N LEU A 277 16.20 -17.93 -18.58
CA LEU A 277 16.75 -17.49 -17.29
C LEU A 277 18.25 -17.19 -17.40
N SER A 278 18.99 -18.04 -18.11
CA SER A 278 20.42 -17.81 -18.36
C SER A 278 20.68 -16.56 -19.20
N ALA A 279 19.78 -16.24 -20.13
CA ALA A 279 19.86 -14.99 -20.91
C ALA A 279 19.58 -13.77 -20.03
N MET A 280 18.53 -13.80 -19.20
CA MET A 280 18.19 -12.71 -18.26
C MET A 280 19.34 -12.44 -17.28
N ILE A 281 20.02 -13.48 -16.79
CA ILE A 281 21.19 -13.32 -15.91
C ILE A 281 22.34 -12.63 -16.66
N ARG A 282 22.62 -13.01 -17.90
CA ARG A 282 23.70 -12.39 -18.72
C ARG A 282 23.41 -10.94 -19.09
N GLN A 283 22.13 -10.55 -19.14
CA GLN A 283 21.69 -9.19 -19.47
C GLN A 283 21.47 -8.32 -18.23
N ASP A 284 21.82 -8.81 -17.03
CA ASP A 284 21.61 -8.15 -15.73
C ASP A 284 20.14 -7.80 -15.44
N GLU A 285 19.18 -8.46 -16.10
CA GLU A 285 17.74 -8.27 -15.85
C GLU A 285 17.29 -8.97 -14.56
N VAL A 286 18.01 -10.01 -14.16
CA VAL A 286 17.93 -10.64 -12.84
C VAL A 286 19.34 -10.92 -12.30
N VAL A 287 19.47 -10.92 -10.97
CA VAL A 287 20.74 -11.19 -10.30
C VAL A 287 20.72 -12.59 -9.72
N SER A 288 21.68 -13.42 -10.13
CA SER A 288 21.90 -14.75 -9.51
C SER A 288 23.01 -14.67 -8.47
N ASN A 289 22.68 -15.04 -7.24
CA ASN A 289 23.65 -15.07 -6.13
C ASN A 289 23.53 -16.37 -5.36
N HIS A 290 24.53 -17.24 -5.45
CA HIS A 290 24.55 -18.58 -4.83
C HIS A 290 23.31 -19.44 -5.15
N GLY A 291 22.80 -19.40 -6.38
CA GLY A 291 21.61 -20.13 -6.79
C GLY A 291 20.28 -19.45 -6.48
N ASN A 292 20.32 -18.31 -5.77
CA ASN A 292 19.17 -17.47 -5.47
C ASN A 292 19.01 -16.41 -6.57
N VAL A 293 17.83 -16.31 -7.16
CA VAL A 293 17.54 -15.38 -8.24
C VAL A 293 16.68 -14.23 -7.71
N TYR A 294 17.18 -13.02 -7.91
CA TYR A 294 16.58 -11.77 -7.46
C TYR A 294 16.18 -10.88 -8.63
N LEU A 295 15.20 -10.02 -8.42
CA LEU A 295 15.11 -8.80 -9.20
C LEU A 295 16.23 -7.84 -8.74
N PRO A 296 16.87 -7.07 -9.65
CA PRO A 296 18.04 -6.25 -9.32
C PRO A 296 17.83 -5.28 -8.18
N LYS A 297 16.66 -4.65 -8.13
CA LYS A 297 16.30 -3.69 -7.08
C LYS A 297 16.29 -4.34 -5.69
N GLN A 298 15.73 -5.56 -5.56
CA GLN A 298 15.67 -6.28 -4.29
C GLN A 298 17.06 -6.70 -3.80
N PHE A 299 17.89 -7.18 -4.72
CA PHE A 299 19.28 -7.53 -4.41
C PHE A 299 20.08 -6.32 -3.91
N LEU A 300 19.95 -5.19 -4.59
CA LEU A 300 20.63 -3.95 -4.22
C LEU A 300 20.17 -3.47 -2.84
N GLN A 301 18.85 -3.40 -2.60
CA GLN A 301 18.28 -2.95 -1.34
C GLN A 301 18.75 -3.81 -0.17
N GLU A 302 18.72 -5.13 -0.31
CA GLU A 302 19.18 -6.06 0.73
C GLU A 302 20.68 -5.90 1.00
N SER A 303 21.49 -5.81 -0.05
CA SER A 303 22.95 -5.69 0.07
C SER A 303 23.37 -4.36 0.70
N GLU A 304 22.80 -3.24 0.26
CA GLU A 304 23.08 -1.91 0.81
C GLU A 304 22.58 -1.79 2.26
N THR A 305 21.43 -2.39 2.59
CA THR A 305 20.92 -2.41 3.97
C THR A 305 21.86 -3.17 4.89
N ALA A 306 22.35 -4.34 4.46
CA ALA A 306 23.30 -5.12 5.23
C ALA A 306 24.62 -4.36 5.47
N GLN A 307 25.14 -3.71 4.43
CA GLN A 307 26.35 -2.90 4.54
C GLN A 307 26.16 -1.74 5.51
N LYS A 308 25.04 -1.00 5.39
CA LYS A 308 24.72 0.13 6.26
C LYS A 308 24.49 -0.29 7.72
N ALA A 309 23.86 -1.43 7.97
CA ALA A 309 23.73 -1.96 9.33
C ALA A 309 25.10 -2.19 9.99
N VAL A 310 26.05 -2.76 9.25
CA VAL A 310 27.42 -2.98 9.75
C VAL A 310 28.17 -1.65 9.93
N GLU A 311 28.05 -0.70 9.01
CA GLU A 311 28.64 0.64 9.17
C GLU A 311 28.13 1.35 10.42
N LEU A 312 26.81 1.36 10.65
CA LEU A 312 26.20 1.96 11.84
C LEU A 312 26.66 1.28 13.11
N PHE A 313 26.73 -0.05 13.13
CA PHE A 313 27.16 -0.82 14.28
C PHE A 313 28.65 -0.58 14.62
N LEU A 314 29.52 -0.59 13.62
CA LEU A 314 30.97 -0.43 13.79
C LEU A 314 31.42 1.03 13.98
N ALA A 315 30.57 2.01 13.71
CA ALA A 315 30.88 3.40 14.00
C ALA A 315 31.22 3.53 15.50
N LYS A 316 32.40 4.13 15.82
CA LYS A 316 32.88 4.20 17.21
C LYS A 316 31.80 4.88 18.09
N PRO A 317 31.20 4.14 19.04
CA PRO A 317 30.24 4.75 19.95
C PRO A 317 30.99 5.63 20.93
N THR A 318 30.43 6.79 21.27
CA THR A 318 30.88 7.52 22.49
C THR A 318 30.33 6.73 23.67
N VAL A 319 31.19 5.89 24.28
CA VAL A 319 30.81 5.16 25.49
C VAL A 319 30.77 6.13 26.65
N VAL A 320 29.58 6.31 27.24
CA VAL A 320 29.36 7.18 28.39
C VAL A 320 28.85 6.34 29.53
N ASP A 321 29.37 6.60 30.72
CA ASP A 321 28.83 6.01 31.96
C ASP A 321 27.45 6.60 32.24
N ILE A 322 26.43 5.77 32.16
CA ILE A 322 25.02 6.19 32.37
C ILE A 322 24.52 5.84 33.77
N THR A 323 25.34 5.29 34.65
CA THR A 323 24.95 4.79 36.00
C THR A 323 24.21 5.88 36.78
N GLN A 324 24.82 7.05 36.93
CA GLN A 324 24.21 8.15 37.67
C GLN A 324 23.02 8.79 36.92
N PRO A 325 23.07 9.08 35.60
CA PRO A 325 21.91 9.55 34.84
C PRO A 325 20.72 8.58 34.91
N LEU A 326 20.98 7.28 34.81
CA LEU A 326 19.93 6.26 34.89
C LEU A 326 19.25 6.24 36.25
N GLU A 327 20.01 6.27 37.35
CA GLU A 327 19.45 6.30 38.71
C GLU A 327 18.63 7.61 38.94
N ARG A 328 19.11 8.74 38.43
CA ARG A 328 18.33 10.00 38.53
C ARG A 328 17.01 9.89 37.78
N VAL A 329 17.01 9.32 36.58
CA VAL A 329 15.78 9.13 35.78
C VAL A 329 14.84 8.15 36.47
N LYS A 330 15.33 7.02 36.98
CA LYS A 330 14.52 6.06 37.75
C LYS A 330 13.82 6.73 38.93
N ASN A 331 14.57 7.52 39.70
CA ASN A 331 14.03 8.23 40.85
C ASN A 331 13.02 9.32 40.44
N SER A 332 13.29 10.09 39.38
CA SER A 332 12.41 11.18 38.93
C SER A 332 11.09 10.67 38.35
N LEU A 333 11.11 9.52 37.68
CA LEU A 333 9.94 8.89 37.08
C LEU A 333 9.25 7.88 38.01
N GLY A 334 9.82 7.60 39.19
CA GLY A 334 9.30 6.59 40.11
C GLY A 334 9.34 5.16 39.54
N LEU A 335 10.31 4.88 38.66
CA LEU A 335 10.39 3.60 37.93
C LEU A 335 11.27 2.59 38.67
N ASN A 336 10.77 1.36 38.72
CA ASN A 336 11.56 0.20 39.13
C ASN A 336 11.78 -0.71 37.91
N LEU A 337 12.91 -0.53 37.24
CA LEU A 337 13.27 -1.32 36.06
C LEU A 337 13.73 -2.73 36.46
N SER A 338 13.27 -3.72 35.73
CA SER A 338 13.84 -5.07 35.83
C SER A 338 15.32 -5.09 35.38
N LYS A 339 16.00 -6.18 35.68
CA LYS A 339 17.37 -6.39 35.23
C LYS A 339 17.49 -6.30 33.71
N ARG A 340 16.59 -6.99 32.97
CA ARG A 340 16.54 -6.96 31.50
C ARG A 340 16.24 -5.58 30.93
N GLN A 341 15.34 -4.84 31.57
CA GLN A 341 15.05 -3.48 31.15
C GLN A 341 16.26 -2.55 31.36
N SER A 342 16.95 -2.67 32.47
CA SER A 342 18.19 -1.90 32.74
C SER A 342 19.29 -2.25 31.74
N GLU A 343 19.54 -3.55 31.49
CA GLU A 343 20.45 -4.02 30.44
C GLU A 343 20.12 -3.46 29.07
N GLY A 344 18.82 -3.41 28.72
CA GLY A 344 18.33 -2.81 27.46
C GLY A 344 18.64 -1.33 27.34
N VAL A 345 18.45 -0.56 28.42
CA VAL A 345 18.83 0.87 28.43
C VAL A 345 20.35 1.01 28.26
N GLU A 346 21.17 0.27 29.03
CA GLU A 346 22.63 0.34 28.92
C GLU A 346 23.13 -0.02 27.52
N MET A 347 22.55 -1.04 26.88
CA MET A 347 22.91 -1.50 25.53
C MET A 347 22.80 -0.35 24.51
N VAL A 348 21.75 0.48 24.59
CA VAL A 348 21.56 1.62 23.67
C VAL A 348 22.71 2.63 23.78
N PHE A 349 23.26 2.85 24.97
CA PHE A 349 24.36 3.80 25.14
C PHE A 349 25.73 3.21 24.80
N ARG A 350 25.88 1.87 24.86
CA ARG A 350 27.10 1.18 24.47
C ARG A 350 27.26 0.99 22.95
N HIS A 351 26.15 0.97 22.19
CA HIS A 351 26.14 0.69 20.75
C HIS A 351 25.42 1.77 19.98
N ASN A 352 25.73 1.91 18.69
CA ASN A 352 25.02 2.84 17.82
C ASN A 352 23.84 2.19 17.12
N LEU A 353 23.80 0.86 16.98
CA LEU A 353 22.64 0.13 16.49
C LEU A 353 22.29 -0.95 17.52
N SER A 354 21.04 -0.98 17.97
CA SER A 354 20.56 -1.89 19.01
C SER A 354 19.09 -2.23 18.83
N ILE A 355 18.69 -3.40 19.33
CA ILE A 355 17.32 -3.92 19.21
C ILE A 355 16.77 -4.25 20.59
N ILE A 356 15.52 -3.84 20.83
CA ILE A 356 14.73 -4.30 21.97
C ILE A 356 13.49 -5.01 21.44
N THR A 357 13.31 -6.27 21.83
CA THR A 357 12.14 -7.06 21.47
C THR A 357 11.45 -7.61 22.73
N GLY A 358 10.14 -7.83 22.63
CA GLY A 358 9.36 -8.42 23.71
C GLY A 358 7.86 -8.35 23.44
N GLY A 359 7.12 -9.23 24.08
CA GLY A 359 5.67 -9.31 23.96
C GLY A 359 4.92 -8.14 24.63
N PRO A 360 3.58 -8.21 24.64
CA PRO A 360 2.75 -7.24 25.34
C PRO A 360 3.01 -7.28 26.84
N GLY A 361 2.94 -6.14 27.52
CA GLY A 361 3.11 -6.04 28.97
C GLY A 361 4.54 -6.23 29.49
N THR A 362 5.56 -6.37 28.63
CA THR A 362 6.96 -6.50 29.04
C THR A 362 7.66 -5.17 29.32
N GLY A 363 6.95 -4.06 29.15
CA GLY A 363 7.44 -2.73 29.49
C GLY A 363 8.35 -2.08 28.44
N LYS A 364 8.22 -2.41 27.16
CA LYS A 364 8.94 -1.74 26.05
C LYS A 364 8.83 -0.21 26.16
N THR A 365 7.63 0.33 26.35
CA THR A 365 7.38 1.75 26.48
C THR A 365 8.11 2.39 27.68
N THR A 366 8.22 1.67 28.79
CA THR A 366 8.97 2.12 29.99
C THR A 366 10.45 2.25 29.67
N VAL A 367 11.02 1.27 28.97
CA VAL A 367 12.42 1.31 28.50
C VAL A 367 12.63 2.48 27.55
N LEU A 368 11.73 2.69 26.59
CA LEU A 368 11.79 3.82 25.66
C LEU A 368 11.82 5.16 26.38
N LYS A 369 10.90 5.40 27.32
CA LYS A 369 10.88 6.61 28.15
C LYS A 369 12.19 6.82 28.88
N THR A 370 12.71 5.75 29.49
CA THR A 370 13.98 5.81 30.23
C THR A 370 15.14 6.17 29.30
N VAL A 371 15.25 5.53 28.13
CA VAL A 371 16.29 5.85 27.13
C VAL A 371 16.21 7.33 26.71
N ILE A 372 15.03 7.82 26.42
CA ILE A 372 14.80 9.21 26.00
C ILE A 372 15.27 10.18 27.09
N GLU A 373 14.84 9.98 28.34
CA GLU A 373 15.17 10.88 29.45
C GLU A 373 16.67 10.83 29.81
N VAL A 374 17.30 9.65 29.79
CA VAL A 374 18.74 9.53 29.97
C VAL A 374 19.48 10.23 28.84
N TYR A 375 19.03 10.07 27.58
CA TYR A 375 19.64 10.71 26.42
C TYR A 375 19.54 12.24 26.49
N ARG A 376 18.39 12.79 26.88
CA ARG A 376 18.19 14.24 27.09
C ARG A 376 19.12 14.82 28.13
N GLN A 377 19.35 14.10 29.23
CA GLN A 377 20.30 14.54 30.27
C GLN A 377 21.73 14.57 29.75
N LEU A 378 22.14 13.58 28.95
CA LEU A 378 23.51 13.47 28.45
C LEU A 378 23.79 14.37 27.26
N TYR A 379 22.78 14.55 26.39
CA TYR A 379 22.93 15.25 25.10
C TYR A 379 21.80 16.25 24.86
N PRO A 380 21.67 17.31 25.67
CA PRO A 380 20.53 18.23 25.65
C PRO A 380 20.38 18.99 24.33
N GLN A 381 21.44 19.09 23.52
CA GLN A 381 21.44 19.80 22.23
C GLN A 381 21.24 18.86 21.03
N GLN A 382 21.23 17.55 21.24
CA GLN A 382 21.08 16.61 20.13
C GLN A 382 19.61 16.27 19.87
N LYS A 383 19.25 16.20 18.62
CA LYS A 383 17.88 15.89 18.20
C LYS A 383 17.54 14.42 18.41
N ILE A 384 16.42 14.16 19.07
CA ILE A 384 15.79 12.84 19.17
C ILE A 384 14.71 12.78 18.11
N VAL A 385 14.72 11.75 17.28
CA VAL A 385 13.71 11.47 16.27
C VAL A 385 12.97 10.20 16.65
N LEU A 386 11.64 10.28 16.73
CA LEU A 386 10.76 9.16 17.03
C LEU A 386 9.96 8.80 15.80
N GLY A 387 10.05 7.53 15.39
CA GLY A 387 9.39 7.03 14.19
C GLY A 387 8.65 5.72 14.40
N ALA A 388 7.57 5.53 13.64
CA ALA A 388 6.86 4.26 13.56
C ALA A 388 6.37 4.03 12.12
N PRO A 389 6.09 2.78 11.69
CA PRO A 389 5.64 2.50 10.33
C PRO A 389 4.23 3.02 10.03
N THR A 390 3.38 3.18 11.04
CA THR A 390 1.97 3.62 10.87
C THR A 390 1.66 4.89 11.68
N GLY A 391 0.63 5.65 11.22
CA GLY A 391 0.18 6.86 11.91
C GLY A 391 -0.35 6.57 13.33
N LYS A 392 -1.06 5.45 13.53
CA LYS A 392 -1.53 5.06 14.86
C LYS A 392 -0.40 4.72 15.82
N ALA A 393 0.61 3.98 15.35
CA ALA A 393 1.77 3.64 16.17
C ALA A 393 2.58 4.90 16.53
N SER A 394 2.76 5.86 15.60
CA SER A 394 3.46 7.11 15.90
C SER A 394 2.70 7.96 16.93
N ARG A 395 1.39 8.06 16.84
CA ARG A 395 0.56 8.76 17.84
C ARG A 395 0.66 8.12 19.22
N ARG A 396 0.56 6.78 19.30
CA ARG A 396 0.77 6.04 20.56
C ARG A 396 2.15 6.28 21.15
N MET A 397 3.17 6.31 20.31
CA MET A 397 4.54 6.60 20.73
C MET A 397 4.64 8.03 21.29
N ALA A 398 4.00 9.03 20.65
CA ALA A 398 3.93 10.41 21.15
C ALA A 398 3.25 10.48 22.52
N GLU A 399 2.06 9.91 22.67
CA GLU A 399 1.32 9.85 23.93
C GLU A 399 2.12 9.15 25.04
N ALA A 400 2.72 8.01 24.69
CA ALA A 400 3.47 7.20 25.63
C ALA A 400 4.76 7.88 26.10
N THR A 401 5.45 8.61 25.25
CA THR A 401 6.74 9.27 25.56
C THR A 401 6.59 10.74 26.02
N GLY A 402 5.42 11.35 25.79
CA GLY A 402 5.21 12.78 26.02
C GLY A 402 5.97 13.67 25.03
N ILE A 403 6.31 13.14 23.85
CA ILE A 403 6.96 13.88 22.78
C ILE A 403 5.98 13.96 21.60
N ASP A 404 5.41 15.12 21.37
CA ASP A 404 4.40 15.34 20.32
C ASP A 404 4.92 15.18 18.88
N GLU A 405 6.24 15.16 18.70
CA GLU A 405 6.90 15.12 17.37
C GLU A 405 7.13 13.70 16.82
N ALA A 406 6.53 12.65 17.39
CA ALA A 406 6.62 11.31 16.82
C ALA A 406 5.85 11.24 15.48
N GLN A 407 6.51 10.72 14.45
CA GLN A 407 6.01 10.73 13.07
C GLN A 407 6.05 9.33 12.44
N THR A 408 5.35 9.18 11.30
CA THR A 408 5.55 7.98 10.49
C THR A 408 6.92 7.99 9.83
N LEU A 409 7.52 6.82 9.61
CA LEU A 409 8.79 6.71 8.89
C LEU A 409 8.71 7.35 7.50
N HIS A 410 7.59 7.21 6.80
CA HIS A 410 7.35 7.86 5.52
C HIS A 410 7.44 9.39 5.63
N SER A 411 6.82 9.98 6.64
CA SER A 411 6.89 11.43 6.89
C SER A 411 8.31 11.90 7.22
N ILE A 412 9.00 11.19 8.13
CA ILE A 412 10.38 11.50 8.52
C ILE A 412 11.31 11.49 7.29
N LEU A 413 11.06 10.57 6.36
CA LEU A 413 11.87 10.38 5.16
C LEU A 413 11.39 11.23 3.96
N GLY A 414 10.28 11.97 4.11
CA GLY A 414 9.67 12.75 3.03
C GLY A 414 9.23 11.89 1.85
N LEU A 415 8.77 10.66 2.10
CA LEU A 415 8.33 9.72 1.08
C LEU A 415 6.86 9.99 0.74
N HIS A 416 6.56 10.21 -0.54
CA HIS A 416 5.21 10.44 -1.04
C HIS A 416 4.72 9.20 -1.80
N GLY A 417 3.97 8.32 -1.11
CA GLY A 417 3.43 7.06 -1.65
C GLY A 417 4.35 5.85 -1.47
N ASP A 418 3.89 4.70 -1.97
CA ASP A 418 4.54 3.40 -1.80
C ASP A 418 5.64 3.11 -2.85
N SER A 419 5.99 4.08 -3.69
CA SER A 419 6.99 3.95 -4.73
C SER A 419 7.88 5.18 -4.82
N GLU A 420 9.16 4.99 -5.17
CA GLU A 420 10.10 6.08 -5.39
C GLU A 420 9.61 7.02 -6.50
N SER A 421 9.22 8.22 -6.13
CA SER A 421 9.03 9.31 -7.08
C SER A 421 10.40 9.91 -7.49
N LYS A 422 10.44 10.66 -8.61
CA LYS A 422 11.67 11.37 -9.00
C LYS A 422 12.16 12.35 -7.91
N LYS A 423 11.25 12.87 -7.07
CA LYS A 423 11.56 13.76 -5.94
C LYS A 423 12.21 13.01 -4.75
N ASP A 424 11.94 11.70 -4.60
CA ASP A 424 12.50 10.90 -3.51
C ASP A 424 13.96 10.52 -3.74
N ARG A 425 14.51 10.79 -4.92
CA ARG A 425 15.91 10.49 -5.27
C ARG A 425 16.93 11.42 -4.59
N GLU A 426 16.53 12.60 -4.13
CA GLU A 426 17.38 13.46 -3.28
C GLU A 426 17.34 12.95 -1.84
N ARG A 427 18.19 11.97 -1.54
CA ARG A 427 18.35 11.38 -0.21
C ARG A 427 19.02 12.38 0.73
N LYS A 428 18.24 13.28 1.32
CA LYS A 428 18.75 14.18 2.36
C LYS A 428 19.10 13.38 3.61
N PRO A 429 20.31 13.55 4.19
CA PRO A 429 20.65 12.91 5.45
C PRO A 429 19.66 13.28 6.56
N LEU A 430 19.28 12.31 7.38
CA LEU A 430 18.46 12.54 8.55
C LEU A 430 19.32 13.12 9.68
N GLU A 431 18.93 14.30 10.16
CA GLU A 431 19.59 14.95 11.28
C GLU A 431 19.02 14.41 12.59
N ALA A 432 19.68 13.42 13.17
CA ALA A 432 19.31 12.81 14.43
C ALA A 432 20.58 12.40 15.22
N GLY A 433 20.62 12.70 16.49
CA GLY A 433 21.58 12.12 17.42
C GLY A 433 21.11 10.76 17.92
N LEU A 434 19.82 10.64 18.21
CA LEU A 434 19.13 9.39 18.54
C LEU A 434 17.89 9.23 17.65
N LEU A 435 17.79 8.08 16.97
CA LEU A 435 16.60 7.63 16.27
C LEU A 435 16.00 6.44 16.99
N ILE A 436 14.73 6.49 17.33
CA ILE A 436 13.98 5.37 17.86
C ILE A 436 12.88 4.99 16.87
N VAL A 437 12.84 3.72 16.48
CA VAL A 437 11.80 3.16 15.61
C VAL A 437 11.01 2.14 16.41
N ASP A 438 9.74 2.40 16.64
CA ASP A 438 8.83 1.46 17.28
C ASP A 438 8.04 0.65 16.22
N GLU A 439 7.46 -0.48 16.64
CA GLU A 439 6.76 -1.45 15.77
C GLU A 439 7.62 -1.87 14.57
N THR A 440 8.93 -2.10 14.78
CA THR A 440 9.89 -2.43 13.70
C THR A 440 9.55 -3.74 12.99
N SER A 441 8.80 -4.66 13.61
CA SER A 441 8.29 -5.89 12.97
C SER A 441 7.47 -5.62 11.69
N MET A 442 6.88 -4.42 11.58
CA MET A 442 6.11 -4.00 10.39
C MET A 442 6.97 -3.35 9.29
N VAL A 443 8.26 -3.14 9.52
CA VAL A 443 9.16 -2.46 8.57
C VAL A 443 9.67 -3.46 7.54
N ASP A 444 9.40 -3.20 6.26
CA ASP A 444 9.86 -4.02 5.14
C ASP A 444 11.27 -3.64 4.63
N MET A 445 11.79 -4.41 3.68
CA MET A 445 13.12 -4.20 3.12
C MET A 445 13.27 -2.84 2.44
N TRP A 446 12.25 -2.37 1.74
CA TRP A 446 12.30 -1.07 1.07
C TRP A 446 12.39 0.08 2.08
N LEU A 447 11.55 0.06 3.11
CA LEU A 447 11.46 1.14 4.09
C LEU A 447 12.73 1.21 4.96
N ILE A 448 13.26 0.06 5.40
CA ILE A 448 14.52 0.04 6.17
C ILE A 448 15.70 0.49 5.32
N HIS A 449 15.75 0.11 4.04
CA HIS A 449 16.76 0.59 3.10
C HIS A 449 16.71 2.11 2.95
N GLN A 450 15.49 2.71 2.78
CA GLN A 450 15.32 4.15 2.72
C GLN A 450 15.78 4.83 4.02
N LEU A 451 15.51 4.21 5.17
CA LEU A 451 15.91 4.74 6.47
C LEU A 451 17.42 4.70 6.64
N PHE A 452 18.04 3.52 6.52
CA PHE A 452 19.46 3.34 6.77
C PHE A 452 20.33 4.12 5.80
N SER A 453 19.92 4.27 4.54
CA SER A 453 20.65 5.06 3.54
C SER A 453 20.74 6.56 3.87
N ARG A 454 19.88 7.09 4.76
CA ARG A 454 19.87 8.50 5.19
C ARG A 454 20.51 8.74 6.54
N LEU A 455 20.93 7.68 7.25
CA LEU A 455 21.59 7.79 8.54
C LEU A 455 23.08 8.08 8.39
N ARG A 456 23.58 8.95 9.26
CA ARG A 456 25.02 9.23 9.36
C ARG A 456 25.67 8.22 10.32
N PRO A 457 26.95 7.81 10.05
CA PRO A 457 27.74 7.08 11.04
C PRO A 457 27.79 7.84 12.36
N GLY A 458 27.57 7.14 13.48
CA GLY A 458 27.51 7.75 14.81
C GLY A 458 26.11 8.15 15.29
N THR A 459 25.08 8.16 14.43
CA THR A 459 23.69 8.23 14.90
C THR A 459 23.35 7.01 15.72
N LYS A 460 22.82 7.22 16.93
CA LYS A 460 22.30 6.10 17.74
C LYS A 460 20.93 5.67 17.21
N VAL A 461 20.77 4.38 16.92
CA VAL A 461 19.55 3.78 16.37
C VAL A 461 19.05 2.69 17.32
N LEU A 462 17.85 2.87 17.82
CA LEU A 462 17.14 1.88 18.61
C LEU A 462 15.92 1.38 17.83
N LEU A 463 15.92 0.09 17.52
CA LEU A 463 14.80 -0.59 16.89
C LEU A 463 14.02 -1.34 17.95
N VAL A 464 12.72 -1.08 18.05
CA VAL A 464 11.82 -1.71 19.01
C VAL A 464 10.70 -2.43 18.30
N GLY A 465 10.35 -3.61 18.76
CA GLY A 465 9.28 -4.38 18.16
C GLY A 465 8.96 -5.64 18.96
N ASP A 466 8.11 -6.46 18.37
CA ASP A 466 7.75 -7.77 18.89
C ASP A 466 8.01 -8.81 17.79
N ALA A 467 9.03 -9.65 18.01
CA ALA A 467 9.44 -10.66 17.04
C ALA A 467 8.39 -11.77 16.83
N ASP A 468 7.42 -11.89 17.71
CA ASP A 468 6.39 -12.94 17.64
C ASP A 468 5.13 -12.49 16.89
N GLN A 469 5.01 -11.19 16.60
CA GLN A 469 3.93 -10.65 15.78
C GLN A 469 4.08 -11.00 14.30
N LEU A 470 3.07 -10.62 13.50
CA LEU A 470 3.11 -10.75 12.05
C LEU A 470 4.27 -9.94 11.45
N GLU A 471 4.83 -10.47 10.40
CA GLU A 471 5.83 -9.78 9.59
C GLU A 471 5.24 -8.56 8.85
N SER A 472 6.11 -7.73 8.30
CA SER A 472 5.74 -6.61 7.42
C SER A 472 4.84 -7.08 6.26
N VAL A 473 3.95 -6.22 5.79
CA VAL A 473 3.15 -6.50 4.58
C VAL A 473 4.04 -6.54 3.33
N GLY A 474 5.06 -5.67 3.27
CA GLY A 474 6.04 -5.66 2.20
C GLY A 474 7.06 -6.80 2.30
N ALA A 475 7.89 -6.94 1.27
CA ALA A 475 8.84 -8.03 1.14
C ALA A 475 10.04 -7.92 2.11
N GLY A 476 10.60 -9.07 2.47
CA GLY A 476 11.66 -9.21 3.43
C GLY A 476 11.16 -9.48 4.86
N ASP A 477 12.07 -9.84 5.73
CA ASP A 477 11.82 -10.11 7.16
C ASP A 477 12.90 -9.42 8.01
N VAL A 478 12.91 -8.09 7.90
CA VAL A 478 14.01 -7.25 8.40
C VAL A 478 14.29 -7.46 9.89
N PHE A 479 13.23 -7.42 10.70
CA PHE A 479 13.41 -7.46 12.16
C PHE A 479 14.00 -8.78 12.64
N HIS A 480 13.51 -9.91 12.13
CA HIS A 480 14.05 -11.22 12.47
C HIS A 480 15.45 -11.45 11.92
N GLU A 481 15.73 -10.98 10.72
CA GLU A 481 17.04 -11.12 10.09
C GLU A 481 18.11 -10.28 10.82
N LEU A 482 17.76 -9.07 11.27
CA LEU A 482 18.64 -8.26 12.13
C LEU A 482 18.93 -8.97 13.47
N ILE A 483 17.90 -9.52 14.13
CA ILE A 483 18.03 -10.30 15.37
C ILE A 483 18.87 -11.55 15.11
N GLY A 484 18.57 -12.30 14.06
CA GLY A 484 19.23 -13.55 13.69
C GLY A 484 20.65 -13.39 13.17
N SER A 485 21.07 -12.19 12.79
CA SER A 485 22.43 -11.92 12.28
C SER A 485 23.53 -12.22 13.30
N GLY A 486 23.21 -12.15 14.59
CA GLY A 486 24.17 -12.30 15.70
C GLY A 486 25.19 -11.14 15.79
N VAL A 487 25.05 -10.09 14.99
CA VAL A 487 25.93 -8.91 14.97
C VAL A 487 25.32 -7.76 15.74
N VAL A 488 24.03 -7.49 15.53
CA VAL A 488 23.32 -6.41 16.18
C VAL A 488 22.95 -6.83 17.61
N PRO A 489 23.30 -6.04 18.66
CA PRO A 489 22.92 -6.33 20.03
C PRO A 489 21.40 -6.33 20.22
N VAL A 490 20.91 -7.36 20.92
CA VAL A 490 19.49 -7.57 21.15
C VAL A 490 19.23 -7.76 22.64
N THR A 491 18.28 -7.01 23.19
CA THR A 491 17.70 -7.29 24.50
C THR A 491 16.29 -7.83 24.35
N VAL A 492 16.05 -9.03 24.86
CA VAL A 492 14.73 -9.65 24.89
C VAL A 492 14.10 -9.36 26.25
N LEU A 493 12.95 -8.66 26.24
CA LEU A 493 12.14 -8.41 27.44
C LEU A 493 11.15 -9.55 27.59
N ASP A 494 11.39 -10.44 28.53
CA ASP A 494 10.61 -11.68 28.77
C ASP A 494 9.79 -11.66 30.07
N GLU A 495 10.03 -10.67 30.94
CA GLU A 495 9.31 -10.50 32.18
C GLU A 495 7.97 -9.78 31.95
N ILE A 496 6.86 -10.41 32.35
CA ILE A 496 5.53 -9.81 32.36
C ILE A 496 5.34 -9.07 33.70
N PHE A 497 5.06 -7.76 33.63
CA PHE A 497 4.93 -6.94 34.83
C PHE A 497 3.62 -7.17 35.56
N ARG A 498 3.61 -6.83 36.90
CA ARG A 498 2.55 -7.11 37.85
C ARG A 498 1.14 -6.71 37.37
N GLN A 499 0.98 -5.63 36.65
CA GLN A 499 -0.32 -5.21 36.06
C GLN A 499 -0.83 -6.16 34.96
N ALA A 500 0.08 -6.92 34.32
CA ALA A 500 -0.27 -7.91 33.30
C ALA A 500 -0.15 -9.35 33.82
N GLN A 501 0.34 -9.59 35.05
CA GLN A 501 0.50 -10.92 35.65
C GLN A 501 -0.85 -11.60 35.91
N ASP A 502 -1.90 -10.83 36.20
CA ASP A 502 -3.25 -11.37 36.42
C ASP A 502 -4.05 -11.46 35.11
N SER A 503 -3.51 -10.99 33.96
CA SER A 503 -4.18 -11.00 32.68
C SER A 503 -4.03 -12.35 31.97
N LEU A 504 -5.14 -13.04 31.76
CA LEU A 504 -5.18 -14.27 30.94
C LEU A 504 -4.76 -14.00 29.50
N ILE A 505 -4.94 -12.77 29.00
CA ILE A 505 -4.51 -12.38 27.65
C ILE A 505 -2.99 -12.56 27.52
N ALA A 506 -2.21 -12.02 28.43
CA ALA A 506 -0.74 -12.11 28.40
C ALA A 506 -0.26 -13.56 28.59
N HIS A 507 -0.86 -14.31 29.50
CA HIS A 507 -0.55 -15.72 29.72
C HIS A 507 -0.88 -16.58 28.50
N ASN A 508 -2.07 -16.44 27.93
CA ASN A 508 -2.49 -17.20 26.77
C ASN A 508 -1.70 -16.81 25.51
N ALA A 509 -1.37 -15.53 25.34
CA ALA A 509 -0.48 -15.10 24.24
C ALA A 509 0.86 -15.79 24.30
N ARG A 510 1.47 -15.89 25.50
CA ARG A 510 2.73 -16.64 25.70
C ARG A 510 2.55 -18.14 25.40
N PHE A 511 1.47 -18.79 25.90
CA PHE A 511 1.23 -20.21 25.64
C PHE A 511 0.99 -20.50 24.17
N ILE A 512 0.25 -19.64 23.47
CA ILE A 512 0.08 -19.73 22.02
C ILE A 512 1.43 -19.65 21.33
N ASN A 513 2.28 -18.72 21.73
CA ASN A 513 3.61 -18.54 21.14
C ASN A 513 4.54 -19.74 21.39
N GLU A 514 4.43 -20.37 22.55
CA GLU A 514 5.10 -21.62 22.89
C GLU A 514 4.47 -22.87 22.21
N GLY A 515 3.36 -22.70 21.47
CA GLY A 515 2.65 -23.80 20.81
C GLY A 515 1.78 -24.66 21.75
N LYS A 516 1.49 -24.15 22.94
CA LYS A 516 0.65 -24.84 23.94
C LYS A 516 -0.83 -24.58 23.65
N THR A 517 -1.62 -25.64 23.66
CA THR A 517 -3.07 -25.58 23.40
C THR A 517 -3.92 -25.47 24.66
N THR A 518 -3.33 -25.67 25.83
CA THR A 518 -4.02 -25.50 27.10
C THR A 518 -4.07 -24.03 27.45
N LEU A 519 -5.22 -23.39 27.17
CA LEU A 519 -5.46 -21.97 27.45
C LEU A 519 -6.36 -21.83 28.67
N TYR A 520 -6.21 -20.72 29.39
CA TYR A 520 -7.06 -20.35 30.52
C TYR A 520 -8.20 -19.44 30.05
N TYR A 521 -9.38 -19.66 30.58
CA TYR A 521 -10.58 -18.88 30.25
C TYR A 521 -11.14 -18.20 31.49
N GLY A 522 -11.63 -16.97 31.34
CA GLY A 522 -12.18 -16.14 32.39
C GLY A 522 -12.83 -14.88 31.81
N GLU A 523 -12.94 -13.83 32.63
CA GLU A 523 -13.63 -12.59 32.22
C GLU A 523 -12.88 -11.84 31.10
N ASP A 524 -11.57 -11.86 31.11
CA ASP A 524 -10.73 -11.15 30.13
C ASP A 524 -10.38 -12.01 28.90
N PHE A 525 -10.62 -13.33 28.93
CA PHE A 525 -10.33 -14.23 27.83
C PHE A 525 -11.40 -15.33 27.73
N ALA A 526 -12.29 -15.24 26.74
CA ALA A 526 -13.40 -16.18 26.59
C ALA A 526 -13.41 -16.83 25.20
N PHE A 527 -14.00 -18.05 25.14
CA PHE A 527 -14.21 -18.79 23.90
C PHE A 527 -15.69 -19.16 23.76
N HIS A 528 -16.32 -18.66 22.70
CA HIS A 528 -17.69 -18.95 22.32
C HIS A 528 -17.70 -19.98 21.18
N LYS A 529 -18.21 -21.17 21.46
CA LYS A 529 -18.26 -22.26 20.48
C LYS A 529 -19.30 -21.95 19.43
N ALA A 530 -18.96 -22.12 18.16
CA ALA A 530 -19.86 -22.14 17.01
C ALA A 530 -19.41 -23.24 16.04
N GLU A 531 -20.36 -23.82 15.28
CA GLU A 531 -20.10 -24.95 14.39
C GLU A 531 -20.25 -24.59 12.90
N SER A 532 -20.80 -23.40 12.61
CA SER A 532 -20.91 -22.86 11.23
C SER A 532 -20.46 -21.43 11.10
N GLN A 533 -20.33 -20.95 9.88
CA GLN A 533 -19.97 -19.55 9.60
C GLN A 533 -21.11 -18.60 9.99
N GLU A 534 -22.35 -18.98 9.72
CA GLU A 534 -23.57 -18.21 10.05
C GLU A 534 -23.74 -18.08 11.56
N GLU A 535 -23.55 -19.17 12.30
CA GLU A 535 -23.61 -19.17 13.76
C GLU A 535 -22.50 -18.30 14.35
N THR A 536 -21.27 -18.41 13.81
CA THR A 536 -20.14 -17.58 14.22
C THR A 536 -20.45 -16.10 13.99
N ALA A 537 -20.95 -15.73 12.81
CA ALA A 537 -21.31 -14.35 12.48
C ALA A 537 -22.45 -13.83 13.39
N GLY A 538 -23.45 -14.67 13.70
CA GLY A 538 -24.53 -14.34 14.61
C GLY A 538 -24.04 -14.02 16.03
N ILE A 539 -23.20 -14.89 16.61
CA ILE A 539 -22.61 -14.69 17.94
C ILE A 539 -21.72 -13.43 17.96
N ILE A 540 -20.92 -13.22 16.91
CA ILE A 540 -20.07 -12.03 16.82
C ILE A 540 -20.89 -10.74 16.86
N ARG A 541 -22.00 -10.67 16.10
CA ARG A 541 -22.88 -9.50 16.07
C ARG A 541 -23.52 -9.23 17.44
N GLU A 542 -23.98 -10.27 18.13
CA GLU A 542 -24.54 -10.18 19.47
C GLU A 542 -23.51 -9.65 20.47
N LEU A 543 -22.32 -10.27 20.52
CA LEU A 543 -21.21 -9.85 21.39
C LEU A 543 -20.76 -8.43 21.08
N TYR A 544 -20.65 -8.08 19.79
CA TYR A 544 -20.25 -6.74 19.39
C TYR A 544 -21.25 -5.70 19.89
N ARG A 545 -22.56 -5.93 19.71
CA ARG A 545 -23.61 -5.05 20.20
C ARG A 545 -23.58 -4.89 21.72
N GLU A 546 -23.39 -5.98 22.47
CA GLU A 546 -23.25 -5.94 23.93
C GLU A 546 -22.03 -5.11 24.36
N GLN A 547 -20.87 -5.36 23.73
CA GLN A 547 -19.62 -4.70 24.11
C GLN A 547 -19.64 -3.20 23.76
N ILE A 548 -20.18 -2.82 22.60
CA ILE A 548 -20.27 -1.39 22.24
C ILE A 548 -21.28 -0.63 23.11
N ALA A 549 -22.37 -1.27 23.56
CA ALA A 549 -23.31 -0.67 24.48
C ALA A 549 -22.67 -0.40 25.85
N ALA A 550 -21.77 -1.28 26.29
CA ALA A 550 -21.05 -1.14 27.57
C ALA A 550 -19.87 -0.18 27.53
N LYS A 551 -19.14 -0.10 26.42
CA LYS A 551 -17.82 0.56 26.35
C LYS A 551 -17.68 1.64 25.27
N GLY A 552 -18.64 1.71 24.34
CA GLY A 552 -18.57 2.55 23.15
C GLY A 552 -17.90 1.87 21.96
N ILE A 553 -18.30 2.30 20.77
CA ILE A 553 -17.89 1.70 19.48
C ILE A 553 -16.38 1.83 19.20
N GLU A 554 -15.73 2.82 19.77
CA GLU A 554 -14.31 3.09 19.57
C GLU A 554 -13.38 2.15 20.34
N GLN A 555 -13.93 1.47 21.36
CA GLN A 555 -13.17 0.58 22.24
C GLN A 555 -13.26 -0.89 21.85
N VAL A 556 -14.14 -1.24 20.90
CA VAL A 556 -14.40 -2.61 20.49
C VAL A 556 -14.08 -2.82 19.03
N GLU A 557 -13.32 -3.87 18.70
CA GLU A 557 -12.96 -4.18 17.32
C GLU A 557 -13.15 -5.67 17.00
N ILE A 558 -13.62 -5.95 15.79
CA ILE A 558 -13.68 -7.32 15.27
C ILE A 558 -12.49 -7.52 14.34
N LEU A 559 -11.66 -8.51 14.64
CA LEU A 559 -10.46 -8.83 13.89
C LEU A 559 -10.63 -10.14 13.13
N SER A 560 -11.01 -10.08 11.85
CA SER A 560 -11.18 -11.28 11.03
C SER A 560 -9.91 -11.61 10.22
N PRO A 561 -9.54 -12.89 10.08
CA PRO A 561 -8.47 -13.31 9.18
C PRO A 561 -8.82 -13.12 7.70
N PHE A 562 -10.10 -13.14 7.33
CA PHE A 562 -10.60 -13.07 5.96
C PHE A 562 -11.30 -11.77 5.63
N ARG A 563 -11.03 -11.23 4.41
CA ARG A 563 -11.64 -9.99 3.94
C ARG A 563 -13.01 -10.19 3.29
N SER A 564 -13.15 -11.16 2.37
CA SER A 564 -14.29 -11.23 1.46
C SER A 564 -14.99 -12.58 1.36
N GLU A 565 -14.43 -13.65 1.91
CA GLU A 565 -15.02 -14.99 1.77
C GLU A 565 -15.72 -15.44 3.05
N GLY A 566 -17.03 -15.73 2.95
CA GLY A 566 -17.87 -16.27 4.01
C GLY A 566 -18.50 -15.21 4.91
N GLU A 567 -19.49 -15.65 5.71
CA GLU A 567 -20.32 -14.79 6.56
C GLU A 567 -19.54 -14.10 7.70
N ALA A 568 -18.47 -14.71 8.19
CA ALA A 568 -17.58 -14.15 9.21
C ALA A 568 -16.39 -13.37 8.61
N SER A 569 -16.45 -13.01 7.32
CA SER A 569 -15.49 -12.14 6.67
C SER A 569 -15.68 -10.67 7.05
N VAL A 570 -14.64 -9.86 6.85
CA VAL A 570 -14.71 -8.42 7.13
C VAL A 570 -15.85 -7.76 6.36
N ASN A 571 -16.00 -8.06 5.06
CA ASN A 571 -17.02 -7.42 4.23
C ASN A 571 -18.43 -7.79 4.70
N SER A 572 -18.71 -9.08 4.92
CA SER A 572 -20.03 -9.56 5.35
C SER A 572 -20.39 -9.04 6.75
N LEU A 573 -19.43 -9.06 7.69
CA LEU A 573 -19.63 -8.52 9.04
C LEU A 573 -19.87 -7.01 9.02
N ASN A 574 -19.13 -6.25 8.21
CA ASN A 574 -19.32 -4.81 8.09
C ASN A 574 -20.71 -4.45 7.59
N GLU A 575 -21.20 -5.16 6.57
CA GLU A 575 -22.55 -4.93 6.02
C GLU A 575 -23.64 -5.32 7.04
N ALA A 576 -23.52 -6.50 7.66
CA ALA A 576 -24.52 -6.99 8.61
C ALA A 576 -24.58 -6.12 9.88
N ILE A 577 -23.43 -5.72 10.43
CA ILE A 577 -23.35 -4.89 11.63
C ILE A 577 -23.85 -3.47 11.35
N ARG A 578 -23.54 -2.91 10.17
CA ARG A 578 -24.07 -1.59 9.78
C ARG A 578 -25.60 -1.61 9.78
N GLU A 579 -26.24 -2.63 9.19
CA GLU A 579 -27.71 -2.72 9.15
C GLU A 579 -28.33 -2.85 10.56
N GLU A 580 -27.62 -3.38 11.54
CA GLU A 580 -28.10 -3.47 12.93
C GLU A 580 -27.89 -2.17 13.72
N ILE A 581 -26.74 -1.50 13.53
CA ILE A 581 -26.33 -0.34 14.34
C ILE A 581 -26.73 0.98 13.69
N ASN A 582 -26.65 1.06 12.38
CA ASN A 582 -26.94 2.23 11.56
C ASN A 582 -27.82 1.84 10.36
N PRO A 583 -29.07 1.36 10.61
CA PRO A 583 -29.96 0.92 9.54
C PRO A 583 -30.34 2.06 8.61
N ALA A 584 -30.69 1.70 7.36
CA ALA A 584 -31.25 2.67 6.42
C ALA A 584 -32.59 3.19 6.94
N ALA A 585 -32.72 4.50 7.02
CA ALA A 585 -33.97 5.18 7.33
C ALA A 585 -34.22 6.32 6.32
N PRO A 586 -35.49 6.63 6.00
CA PRO A 586 -35.82 7.65 5.00
C PRO A 586 -35.18 9.03 5.28
N GLU A 587 -34.92 9.34 6.54
CA GLU A 587 -34.34 10.60 6.99
C GLU A 587 -32.81 10.56 7.17
N THR A 588 -32.19 9.36 7.09
CA THR A 588 -30.74 9.22 7.25
C THR A 588 -30.04 9.57 5.94
N PRO A 589 -29.25 10.66 5.90
CA PRO A 589 -28.49 10.99 4.70
C PRO A 589 -27.53 9.86 4.34
N GLU A 590 -27.55 9.48 3.07
CA GLU A 590 -26.60 8.51 2.51
C GLU A 590 -26.05 9.00 1.18
N ILE A 591 -24.86 8.55 0.84
CA ILE A 591 -24.20 8.80 -0.44
C ILE A 591 -23.77 7.49 -1.08
N VAL A 592 -24.09 7.32 -2.35
CA VAL A 592 -23.66 6.15 -3.14
C VAL A 592 -22.51 6.56 -4.03
N TYR A 593 -21.39 5.86 -3.92
CA TYR A 593 -20.20 6.13 -4.72
C TYR A 593 -19.49 4.84 -5.12
N ALA A 594 -19.22 4.67 -6.41
CA ALA A 594 -18.55 3.48 -6.97
C ALA A 594 -19.13 2.13 -6.47
N GLY A 595 -20.45 2.07 -6.28
CA GLY A 595 -21.15 0.88 -5.79
C GLY A 595 -21.11 0.69 -4.27
N LYS A 596 -20.41 1.55 -3.53
CA LYS A 596 -20.40 1.58 -2.07
C LYS A 596 -21.45 2.57 -1.56
N ILE A 597 -22.11 2.21 -0.48
CA ILE A 597 -23.07 3.08 0.22
C ILE A 597 -22.45 3.51 1.54
N PHE A 598 -22.41 4.82 1.78
CA PHE A 598 -21.99 5.40 3.04
C PHE A 598 -23.14 6.20 3.65
N ARG A 599 -23.39 6.03 4.93
CA ARG A 599 -24.46 6.68 5.70
C ARG A 599 -23.90 7.62 6.75
N LEU A 600 -24.69 8.60 7.14
CA LEU A 600 -24.38 9.41 8.31
C LEU A 600 -24.18 8.48 9.53
N ASN A 601 -23.13 8.74 10.32
CA ASN A 601 -22.65 7.95 11.45
C ASN A 601 -22.02 6.58 11.10
N ASP A 602 -21.82 6.24 9.82
CA ASP A 602 -20.99 5.08 9.49
C ASP A 602 -19.57 5.23 10.02
N ARG A 603 -19.05 4.13 10.56
CA ARG A 603 -17.65 4.00 10.94
C ARG A 603 -16.86 3.54 9.73
N VAL A 604 -15.84 4.33 9.36
CA VAL A 604 -15.05 4.13 8.13
C VAL A 604 -13.56 4.12 8.42
N MET A 605 -12.81 3.43 7.57
CA MET A 605 -11.35 3.39 7.61
C MET A 605 -10.77 3.99 6.34
N GLN A 606 -9.75 4.83 6.49
CA GLN A 606 -8.91 5.27 5.39
C GLN A 606 -8.04 4.13 4.87
N MET A 607 -8.06 3.87 3.57
CA MET A 607 -7.35 2.74 2.96
C MET A 607 -6.02 3.11 2.34
N ARG A 608 -5.73 4.40 2.16
CA ARG A 608 -4.48 4.92 1.60
C ARG A 608 -4.00 6.13 2.38
N ASN A 609 -2.67 6.34 2.39
CA ASN A 609 -2.11 7.57 2.95
C ASN A 609 -2.45 8.74 2.04
N ASN A 610 -2.93 9.84 2.64
CA ASN A 610 -3.11 11.10 1.97
C ASN A 610 -2.53 12.21 2.86
N TYR A 611 -1.37 12.73 2.48
CA TYR A 611 -0.60 13.71 3.27
C TYR A 611 -1.09 15.14 3.09
N ASP A 612 -1.82 15.42 2.00
CA ASP A 612 -2.22 16.77 1.60
C ASP A 612 -3.57 17.20 2.19
N ILE A 613 -4.27 16.27 2.85
CA ILE A 613 -5.58 16.54 3.44
C ILE A 613 -5.43 17.41 4.69
N LYS A 614 -6.15 18.50 4.70
CA LYS A 614 -6.22 19.40 5.87
C LYS A 614 -7.23 18.89 6.88
N LEU A 615 -6.84 18.92 8.14
CA LEU A 615 -7.68 18.54 9.28
C LEU A 615 -8.03 19.77 10.10
N TYR A 616 -9.27 19.87 10.51
CA TYR A 616 -9.84 21.01 11.22
C TYR A 616 -10.38 20.60 12.59
N ASN A 617 -10.42 21.50 13.55
CA ASN A 617 -11.16 21.30 14.77
C ASN A 617 -12.64 21.68 14.60
N ARG A 618 -13.45 21.51 15.64
CA ARG A 618 -14.89 21.87 15.62
C ARG A 618 -15.15 23.34 15.29
N SER A 619 -14.21 24.22 15.57
CA SER A 619 -14.34 25.66 15.28
C SER A 619 -13.89 26.03 13.85
N GLY A 620 -13.50 25.05 13.03
CA GLY A 620 -13.04 25.28 11.64
C GLY A 620 -11.59 25.76 11.53
N LYS A 621 -10.82 25.74 12.62
CA LYS A 621 -9.39 26.07 12.57
C LYS A 621 -8.59 24.83 12.15
N GLN A 622 -7.68 24.99 11.20
CA GLN A 622 -6.77 23.92 10.79
C GLN A 622 -5.87 23.54 11.99
N VAL A 623 -5.82 22.21 12.28
CA VAL A 623 -5.08 21.65 13.43
C VAL A 623 -4.09 20.56 13.01
N GLY A 624 -4.04 20.24 11.74
CA GLY A 624 -3.11 19.26 11.21
C GLY A 624 -3.29 19.01 9.73
N GLU A 625 -2.47 18.13 9.20
CA GLU A 625 -2.50 17.64 7.82
C GLU A 625 -2.27 16.13 7.80
N GLY A 626 -2.88 15.46 6.84
CA GLY A 626 -2.72 14.04 6.57
C GLY A 626 -3.71 13.13 7.30
N VAL A 627 -4.26 12.18 6.54
CA VAL A 627 -5.01 11.01 7.01
C VAL A 627 -4.31 9.78 6.46
N PHE A 628 -4.10 8.79 7.32
CA PHE A 628 -3.23 7.67 7.02
C PHE A 628 -3.99 6.35 6.86
N ASN A 629 -3.40 5.44 6.12
CA ASN A 629 -3.91 4.09 5.98
C ASN A 629 -4.10 3.43 7.35
N GLY A 630 -5.33 2.97 7.61
CA GLY A 630 -5.75 2.38 8.89
C GLY A 630 -6.35 3.38 9.89
N ASP A 631 -6.37 4.70 9.58
CA ASP A 631 -7.10 5.66 10.42
C ASP A 631 -8.60 5.38 10.34
N ILE A 632 -9.25 5.27 11.49
CA ILE A 632 -10.68 5.02 11.62
C ILE A 632 -11.38 6.32 11.99
N GLY A 633 -12.44 6.64 11.28
CA GLY A 633 -13.25 7.82 11.53
C GLY A 633 -14.74 7.52 11.47
N THR A 634 -15.54 8.54 11.78
CA THR A 634 -17.00 8.47 11.72
C THR A 634 -17.52 9.56 10.80
N ILE A 635 -18.45 9.22 9.91
CA ILE A 635 -19.12 10.19 9.02
C ILE A 635 -20.05 11.07 9.87
N ARG A 636 -19.77 12.37 9.93
CA ARG A 636 -20.51 13.33 10.76
C ARG A 636 -21.45 14.22 9.96
N LYS A 637 -21.25 14.33 8.65
CA LYS A 637 -22.13 15.12 7.79
C LYS A 637 -22.06 14.60 6.35
N ILE A 638 -23.20 14.58 5.70
CA ILE A 638 -23.32 14.36 4.25
C ILE A 638 -24.10 15.52 3.68
N SER A 639 -23.53 16.25 2.72
CA SER A 639 -24.16 17.41 2.07
C SER A 639 -23.88 17.37 0.57
N GLY A 640 -24.84 16.89 -0.22
CA GLY A 640 -24.65 16.67 -1.65
C GLY A 640 -23.50 15.72 -1.93
N THR A 641 -22.43 16.22 -2.55
CA THR A 641 -21.23 15.44 -2.90
C THR A 641 -20.11 15.53 -1.87
N ASN A 642 -20.31 16.30 -0.79
CA ASN A 642 -19.28 16.49 0.25
C ASN A 642 -19.65 15.73 1.52
N VAL A 643 -18.66 15.04 2.08
CA VAL A 643 -18.78 14.25 3.31
C VAL A 643 -17.79 14.79 4.34
N VAL A 644 -18.23 15.01 5.57
CA VAL A 644 -17.34 15.38 6.68
C VAL A 644 -17.11 14.15 7.55
N ILE A 645 -15.85 13.82 7.76
CA ILE A 645 -15.43 12.66 8.55
C ILE A 645 -14.63 13.14 9.76
N GLU A 646 -14.94 12.61 10.93
CA GLU A 646 -14.22 12.87 12.17
C GLU A 646 -13.21 11.74 12.42
N PHE A 647 -11.94 12.09 12.53
CA PHE A 647 -10.84 11.22 12.95
C PHE A 647 -10.24 11.73 14.26
N ASP A 648 -10.41 11.02 15.36
CA ASP A 648 -9.87 11.40 16.68
C ASP A 648 -10.10 12.89 17.05
N GLY A 649 -11.35 13.37 16.92
CA GLY A 649 -11.74 14.75 17.23
C GLY A 649 -11.32 15.79 16.20
N ARG A 650 -10.70 15.40 15.08
CA ARG A 650 -10.33 16.26 13.95
C ARG A 650 -11.22 15.96 12.76
N TYR A 651 -11.60 16.98 12.03
CA TYR A 651 -12.57 16.90 10.95
C TYR A 651 -11.89 17.05 9.61
N MET A 652 -12.25 16.18 8.69
CA MET A 652 -11.80 16.16 7.30
C MET A 652 -12.99 16.48 6.40
N ASP A 653 -12.85 17.48 5.54
CA ASP A 653 -13.75 17.65 4.39
C ASP A 653 -13.34 16.64 3.29
N CYS A 654 -14.19 15.66 3.05
CA CYS A 654 -13.97 14.58 2.10
C CYS A 654 -14.80 14.82 0.83
N PRO A 655 -14.22 15.32 -0.26
CA PRO A 655 -14.91 15.37 -1.55
C PRO A 655 -15.18 13.94 -2.03
N GLN A 656 -16.27 13.78 -2.79
CA GLN A 656 -16.78 12.48 -3.24
C GLN A 656 -15.70 11.57 -3.86
N VAL A 657 -14.72 12.15 -4.53
CA VAL A 657 -13.62 11.44 -5.15
C VAL A 657 -12.75 10.65 -4.16
N LEU A 658 -12.63 11.12 -2.93
CA LEU A 658 -11.83 10.46 -1.89
C LEU A 658 -12.60 9.33 -1.17
N LEU A 659 -13.90 9.16 -1.44
CA LEU A 659 -14.68 8.03 -0.92
C LEU A 659 -14.21 6.68 -1.45
N ASP A 660 -13.47 6.63 -2.59
CA ASP A 660 -12.83 5.41 -3.07
C ASP A 660 -11.82 4.85 -2.05
N ASP A 661 -11.17 5.74 -1.31
CA ASP A 661 -10.17 5.39 -0.32
C ASP A 661 -10.76 5.04 1.06
N LEU A 662 -12.09 4.92 1.15
CA LEU A 662 -12.78 4.56 2.37
C LEU A 662 -13.43 3.17 2.30
N GLU A 663 -13.43 2.47 3.42
CA GLU A 663 -14.19 1.24 3.65
C GLU A 663 -14.91 1.31 5.00
N LEU A 664 -16.00 0.55 5.16
CA LEU A 664 -16.64 0.37 6.46
C LEU A 664 -15.66 -0.30 7.43
N SER A 665 -15.74 0.04 8.71
CA SER A 665 -14.78 -0.37 9.72
C SER A 665 -15.42 -0.77 11.05
N TYR A 666 -16.47 -1.57 11.02
CA TYR A 666 -17.01 -2.28 12.18
C TYR A 666 -16.24 -3.57 12.47
N ALA A 667 -15.69 -4.16 11.40
CA ALA A 667 -14.75 -5.25 11.42
C ALA A 667 -13.57 -4.92 10.48
N ILE A 668 -12.36 -5.34 10.84
CA ILE A 668 -11.14 -5.14 10.05
C ILE A 668 -10.34 -6.44 9.95
N THR A 669 -9.38 -6.51 9.01
CA THR A 669 -8.46 -7.64 8.99
C THR A 669 -7.44 -7.54 10.11
N ILE A 670 -6.94 -8.68 10.61
CA ILE A 670 -5.88 -8.73 11.63
C ILE A 670 -4.65 -7.92 11.17
N HIS A 671 -4.29 -7.97 9.88
CA HIS A 671 -3.18 -7.18 9.34
C HIS A 671 -3.41 -5.65 9.47
N LYS A 672 -4.65 -5.19 9.33
CA LYS A 672 -5.01 -3.78 9.48
C LYS A 672 -5.03 -3.30 10.94
N SER A 673 -5.10 -4.21 11.90
CA SER A 673 -5.05 -3.89 13.32
C SER A 673 -3.63 -3.68 13.85
N MET A 674 -2.60 -3.99 13.05
CA MET A 674 -1.20 -3.82 13.46
C MET A 674 -0.91 -2.37 13.84
N GLY A 675 -0.18 -2.15 14.93
CA GLY A 675 0.07 -0.82 15.51
C GLY A 675 -1.11 -0.19 16.25
N SER A 676 -2.28 -0.88 16.29
CA SER A 676 -3.47 -0.44 17.03
C SER A 676 -3.70 -1.31 18.27
N GLU A 677 -4.43 -0.78 19.26
CA GLU A 677 -4.90 -1.54 20.42
C GLU A 677 -6.34 -1.12 20.75
N TYR A 678 -7.11 -2.07 21.23
CA TYR A 678 -8.52 -1.91 21.57
C TYR A 678 -8.78 -2.42 22.98
N ASP A 679 -9.80 -1.92 23.66
CA ASP A 679 -10.19 -2.44 24.96
C ASP A 679 -10.65 -3.91 24.83
N THR A 680 -11.54 -4.17 23.88
CA THR A 680 -12.07 -5.50 23.59
C THR A 680 -11.86 -5.87 22.13
N VAL A 681 -11.41 -7.10 21.89
CA VAL A 681 -11.23 -7.68 20.57
C VAL A 681 -12.07 -8.94 20.42
N ILE A 682 -12.80 -9.06 19.30
CA ILE A 682 -13.60 -10.24 18.93
C ILE A 682 -12.95 -10.89 17.71
N ILE A 683 -12.66 -12.19 17.78
CA ILE A 683 -11.88 -12.89 16.75
C ILE A 683 -12.63 -14.11 16.25
N PRO A 684 -13.09 -14.17 14.98
CA PRO A 684 -13.63 -15.39 14.38
C PRO A 684 -12.54 -16.43 14.12
N LEU A 685 -12.80 -17.68 14.51
CA LEU A 685 -11.91 -18.82 14.31
C LEU A 685 -12.66 -19.97 13.63
N LEU A 686 -12.47 -20.14 12.33
CA LEU A 686 -13.15 -21.14 11.52
C LEU A 686 -12.12 -22.00 10.76
N ALA A 687 -12.37 -23.30 10.67
CA ALA A 687 -11.48 -24.21 9.94
C ALA A 687 -11.44 -23.89 8.43
N ALA A 688 -12.48 -23.27 7.88
CA ALA A 688 -12.46 -22.72 6.52
C ALA A 688 -11.35 -21.68 6.31
N HIS A 689 -10.92 -21.00 7.38
CA HIS A 689 -9.84 -20.01 7.38
C HIS A 689 -8.43 -20.62 7.44
N ASN A 690 -8.30 -21.94 7.28
CA ASN A 690 -7.07 -22.71 7.52
C ASN A 690 -5.83 -22.15 6.83
N VAL A 691 -5.96 -21.58 5.62
CA VAL A 691 -4.82 -21.07 4.83
C VAL A 691 -4.11 -19.93 5.53
N LEU A 692 -4.85 -19.06 6.23
CA LEU A 692 -4.31 -17.88 6.92
C LEU A 692 -4.09 -18.11 8.43
N LEU A 693 -4.76 -19.10 9.03
CA LEU A 693 -4.64 -19.37 10.46
C LEU A 693 -3.23 -19.88 10.81
N THR A 694 -2.40 -18.99 11.32
CA THR A 694 -1.08 -19.28 11.84
C THR A 694 -0.94 -18.79 13.29
N ARG A 695 0.07 -19.29 13.97
CA ARG A 695 0.38 -18.89 15.34
C ARG A 695 0.62 -17.40 15.50
N ASN A 696 1.41 -16.81 14.62
CA ASN A 696 1.71 -15.38 14.63
C ASN A 696 0.47 -14.53 14.33
N LEU A 697 -0.43 -14.98 13.43
CA LEU A 697 -1.67 -14.29 13.16
C LEU A 697 -2.57 -14.25 14.41
N LEU A 698 -2.75 -15.41 15.06
CA LEU A 698 -3.56 -15.53 16.28
C LEU A 698 -2.93 -14.72 17.43
N TYR A 699 -1.62 -14.84 17.61
CA TYR A 699 -0.88 -14.07 18.60
C TYR A 699 -1.05 -12.55 18.38
N THR A 700 -0.86 -12.09 17.14
CA THR A 700 -1.05 -10.67 16.80
C THR A 700 -2.47 -10.20 17.10
N ALA A 701 -3.50 -10.98 16.74
CA ALA A 701 -4.88 -10.62 17.00
C ALA A 701 -5.19 -10.49 18.49
N ILE A 702 -4.76 -11.47 19.30
CA ILE A 702 -4.98 -11.50 20.75
C ILE A 702 -4.27 -10.33 21.43
N THR A 703 -3.03 -10.02 21.01
CA THR A 703 -2.21 -8.96 21.59
C THR A 703 -2.69 -7.56 21.22
N ARG A 704 -3.72 -7.41 20.38
CA ARG A 704 -4.41 -6.12 20.13
C ARG A 704 -5.40 -5.75 21.25
N ALA A 705 -5.77 -6.69 22.11
CA ALA A 705 -6.68 -6.43 23.22
C ALA A 705 -5.94 -5.93 24.46
N LYS A 706 -6.49 -4.86 25.07
CA LYS A 706 -6.01 -4.33 26.36
C LYS A 706 -6.65 -5.03 27.54
N ARG A 707 -7.95 -5.35 27.46
CA ARG A 707 -8.73 -5.86 28.58
C ARG A 707 -9.51 -7.12 28.28
N ARG A 708 -9.97 -7.35 27.06
CA ARG A 708 -10.84 -8.49 26.76
C ARG A 708 -10.62 -9.07 25.38
N VAL A 709 -10.51 -10.40 25.31
CA VAL A 709 -10.49 -11.20 24.09
C VAL A 709 -11.67 -12.14 24.07
N LEU A 710 -12.45 -12.11 23.00
CA LEU A 710 -13.57 -13.00 22.73
C LEU A 710 -13.29 -13.80 21.46
N LEU A 711 -12.93 -15.05 21.61
CA LEU A 711 -12.76 -15.98 20.49
C LEU A 711 -14.11 -16.61 20.16
N VAL A 712 -14.49 -16.63 18.88
CA VAL A 712 -15.78 -17.18 18.44
C VAL A 712 -15.58 -18.18 17.31
N GLY A 713 -16.09 -19.40 17.44
CA GLY A 713 -16.05 -20.39 16.36
C GLY A 713 -15.64 -21.80 16.79
N GLU A 714 -14.78 -22.43 16.00
CA GLU A 714 -14.40 -23.83 16.14
C GLU A 714 -13.12 -23.99 16.98
N LYS A 715 -13.16 -24.82 18.05
CA LYS A 715 -11.94 -25.18 18.79
C LYS A 715 -10.86 -25.81 17.90
N ARG A 716 -11.29 -26.57 16.88
CA ARG A 716 -10.36 -27.16 15.90
C ARG A 716 -9.55 -26.07 15.19
N ALA A 717 -10.18 -24.96 14.79
CA ALA A 717 -9.50 -23.84 14.16
C ALA A 717 -8.46 -23.19 15.09
N LEU A 718 -8.80 -23.03 16.37
CA LEU A 718 -7.86 -22.54 17.39
C LEU A 718 -6.63 -23.45 17.49
N TYR A 719 -6.82 -24.76 17.57
CA TYR A 719 -5.71 -25.72 17.65
C TYR A 719 -4.86 -25.71 16.38
N MET A 720 -5.51 -25.63 15.21
CA MET A 720 -4.79 -25.52 13.93
C MET A 720 -3.90 -24.26 13.90
N ALA A 721 -4.42 -23.12 14.33
CA ALA A 721 -3.67 -21.88 14.40
C ALA A 721 -2.45 -22.01 15.33
N ILE A 722 -2.61 -22.59 16.52
CA ILE A 722 -1.53 -22.75 17.51
C ILE A 722 -0.43 -23.69 16.98
N HIS A 723 -0.78 -24.81 16.35
CA HIS A 723 0.19 -25.79 15.85
C HIS A 723 0.86 -25.36 14.56
N ARG A 724 0.21 -24.52 13.76
CA ARG A 724 0.79 -24.05 12.53
C ARG A 724 1.74 -22.89 12.82
N SER A 725 3.03 -23.23 12.94
CA SER A 725 4.07 -22.21 12.92
C SER A 725 3.98 -21.41 11.61
N ARG A 726 4.64 -20.25 11.54
CA ARG A 726 4.71 -19.38 10.34
C ARG A 726 4.51 -20.11 9.01
N LYS A 727 3.74 -19.52 8.09
CA LYS A 727 3.91 -19.77 6.66
C LYS A 727 5.39 -19.60 6.34
N GLY A 728 6.08 -20.61 5.90
CA GLY A 728 7.50 -20.72 5.60
C GLY A 728 8.38 -19.47 5.79
N LYS A 729 9.64 -19.67 6.08
CA LYS A 729 10.59 -18.56 6.20
C LYS A 729 10.58 -17.76 4.90
N ARG A 730 10.46 -16.43 4.98
CA ARG A 730 10.64 -15.57 3.81
C ARG A 730 12.05 -15.70 3.27
N ASN A 731 12.17 -15.77 1.95
CA ASN A 731 13.47 -15.85 1.29
C ASN A 731 14.16 -14.48 1.35
N THR A 732 15.11 -14.35 2.24
CA THR A 732 15.97 -13.17 2.45
C THR A 732 17.33 -13.63 2.98
N MET A 733 18.38 -12.95 2.60
CA MET A 733 19.76 -13.21 3.01
C MET A 733 20.31 -12.08 3.87
N LEU A 734 19.43 -11.17 4.38
CA LEU A 734 19.88 -9.98 5.09
C LEU A 734 20.77 -10.31 6.29
N GLY A 735 20.36 -11.23 7.15
CA GLY A 735 21.10 -11.63 8.33
C GLY A 735 22.46 -12.24 7.99
N GLU A 736 22.50 -13.13 7.00
CA GLU A 736 23.73 -13.74 6.52
C GLU A 736 24.68 -12.71 5.89
N ARG A 737 24.15 -11.76 5.09
CA ARG A 737 24.94 -10.68 4.51
C ARG A 737 25.54 -9.78 5.58
N ILE A 738 24.78 -9.41 6.61
CA ILE A 738 25.27 -8.64 7.77
C ILE A 738 26.43 -9.37 8.42
N ALA A 739 26.29 -10.67 8.71
CA ALA A 739 27.34 -11.47 9.34
C ALA A 739 28.59 -11.57 8.45
N LEU A 740 28.43 -11.72 7.13
CA LEU A 740 29.54 -11.78 6.17
C LEU A 740 30.26 -10.43 6.06
N TYR A 741 29.53 -9.30 5.91
CA TYR A 741 30.13 -7.97 5.87
C TYR A 741 30.86 -7.64 7.18
N TYR A 742 30.27 -7.95 8.32
CA TYR A 742 30.91 -7.75 9.62
C TYR A 742 32.25 -8.49 9.71
N LYS A 743 32.27 -9.79 9.36
CA LYS A 743 33.50 -10.60 9.35
C LYS A 743 34.55 -10.04 8.37
N ALA A 744 34.14 -9.56 7.21
CA ALA A 744 35.04 -9.01 6.22
C ALA A 744 35.72 -7.71 6.70
N VAL A 745 34.92 -6.79 7.28
CA VAL A 745 35.41 -5.50 7.77
C VAL A 745 36.33 -5.68 8.99
N THR A 746 35.96 -6.54 9.96
CA THR A 746 36.77 -6.79 11.17
C THR A 746 38.09 -7.51 10.86
N ARG A 747 38.09 -8.45 9.91
CA ARG A 747 39.36 -9.09 9.46
C ARG A 747 40.29 -8.09 8.75
N LYS A 748 39.72 -7.17 7.97
CA LYS A 748 40.53 -6.14 7.32
C LYS A 748 41.13 -5.16 8.32
N ALA A 749 40.40 -4.78 9.36
CA ALA A 749 40.88 -3.94 10.44
C ALA A 749 42.04 -4.60 11.20
N LEU A 750 41.91 -5.87 11.61
CA LEU A 750 42.95 -6.63 12.28
C LEU A 750 44.25 -6.72 11.45
N ARG A 751 44.14 -6.99 10.14
CA ARG A 751 45.31 -7.02 9.24
C ARG A 751 46.01 -5.66 9.10
N ASN A 752 45.24 -4.57 9.14
CA ASN A 752 45.81 -3.23 9.09
C ASN A 752 46.54 -2.89 10.42
N GLU A 753 45.99 -3.25 11.57
CA GLU A 753 46.62 -3.08 12.89
C GLU A 753 47.90 -3.88 13.00
N GLU A 754 47.90 -5.14 12.60
CA GLU A 754 49.09 -5.99 12.55
C GLU A 754 50.15 -5.40 11.58
N GLY A 755 49.76 -4.83 10.46
CA GLY A 755 50.67 -4.15 9.51
C GLY A 755 51.27 -2.85 10.06
N GLU A 756 50.50 -2.06 10.84
CA GLU A 756 50.99 -0.86 11.51
C GLU A 756 51.89 -1.18 12.70
N GLU A 757 51.61 -2.22 13.46
CA GLU A 757 52.54 -2.73 14.52
C GLU A 757 53.84 -3.21 13.92
N TRP A 758 53.82 -3.91 12.78
CA TRP A 758 55.04 -4.32 12.07
C TRP A 758 55.84 -3.11 11.56
N GLN A 759 55.18 -2.05 11.07
CA GLN A 759 55.88 -0.82 10.66
C GLN A 759 56.42 0.01 11.84
N ARG A 760 55.83 -0.10 13.03
CA ARG A 760 56.37 0.54 14.26
C ARG A 760 57.45 -0.27 14.95
N ALA A 761 57.53 -1.56 14.64
CA ALA A 761 58.54 -2.45 15.20
C ALA A 761 59.76 -2.67 14.30
N SER A 762 59.69 -2.27 13.05
CA SER A 762 60.81 -2.17 12.07
C SER A 762 61.33 -0.75 11.98
#